data_28cfeca7a866ea602ab9c9f692a81dd4
#
_entry.id   28cfeca7a866ea602ab9c9f692a81dd4
#
_cell.length_a   1.000
_cell.length_b   1.000
_cell.length_c   1.000
_cell.angle_alpha   90.00
_cell.angle_beta   90.00
_cell.angle_gamma   90.00
#
_symmetry.space_group_name_H-M   'P 1'
#
loop_
_entity.id
_entity.type
_entity.pdbx_description
1 polymer ?
#
loop_
_entity_poly.entity_id
_entity_poly.type
_entity_poly.pdbx_seq_one_letter_code
_entity_poly.pdbx_strand_id
1 'polypeptide(L)'
;MAEQNQNNQNQQDTRQLLQVRREKLAALQEAGRDPFQITRYDQTHHAAEVKKLYSEHEAKLLEGRPRLNTEGMDEAAVKEAINADYQERRAIMDADPINVSIAGRMMFKRVMGKASFCNIRDLSGDIQVYVARDSVGEEAYAEFKKSDIGDIYGVKGYAFRTKTGELSIHATEITLLTKSLQILPEKYHGITNTDLRYRQRYVDLIMNPEVKDTFLKRSKIISAIRRYLDGQGFIEVETPMLVSNAGGAAARPFETHFNALGEDLRLRISLELYLKRLIVGGMERVYEIGRVFRNEGLDTRHNPEFTLMELYQAYTDYNGMMDLTENMYRHVAQEVLGTTKFTYGEIEIDFGQPFGRITMREAVKKYAGVDWDMVETLEDARAIAKEKNVEFEEHHKKGDILSLIFEEFAEEHLLQPTFVIDHPIEISPLTKKKPDEPDYVERFELFINGWEMANAYSELNDPIDQRERFKAQDALAAAGDEEANHTDEDFLNALEIGMPPTGGIGYGIDRLVMLLTNSPAIRDVLLFPTMKSLGGEKQEKGVTDEDVQEAFDQAKDALEGAAKAGAAVAATLGAELMGRISEKLEQIGMIDFSKVKIEPLFEEEVDFDTFSKSDFRAVKVKDCVAVPKSTKLLQFTLDDGTGTDRTILSGIHAFYE
;
A
#
# COMPACT_ATOMS: atom_id res chain seq x y z
N MET A 1 24.20 -29.08 -8.84
CA MET A 1 23.66 -30.00 -9.88
C MET A 1 22.39 -30.73 -9.43
N ALA A 2 22.31 -31.34 -8.24
CA ALA A 2 21.08 -32.02 -7.80
C ALA A 2 19.92 -31.03 -7.56
N GLU A 3 20.18 -29.90 -6.91
CA GLU A 3 19.18 -28.85 -6.68
C GLU A 3 18.73 -28.15 -7.97
N GLN A 4 19.64 -27.92 -8.91
CA GLN A 4 19.28 -27.36 -10.23
C GLN A 4 18.43 -28.33 -11.06
N ASN A 5 18.71 -29.62 -11.01
CA ASN A 5 17.89 -30.64 -11.68
C ASN A 5 16.50 -30.74 -11.03
N GLN A 6 16.41 -30.63 -9.71
CA GLN A 6 15.13 -30.69 -9.00
C GLN A 6 14.29 -29.44 -9.27
N ASN A 7 14.91 -28.25 -9.37
CA ASN A 7 14.24 -27.01 -9.74
C ASN A 7 13.73 -27.03 -11.19
N ASN A 8 14.51 -27.54 -12.13
CA ASN A 8 14.09 -27.66 -13.53
C ASN A 8 12.95 -28.68 -13.69
N GLN A 9 12.97 -29.78 -12.94
CA GLN A 9 11.90 -30.77 -12.96
C GLN A 9 10.60 -30.20 -12.38
N ASN A 10 10.66 -29.48 -11.25
CA ASN A 10 9.50 -28.81 -10.67
C ASN A 10 8.91 -27.74 -11.59
N GLN A 11 9.73 -26.99 -12.32
CA GLN A 11 9.25 -26.02 -13.31
C GLN A 11 8.56 -26.69 -14.50
N GLN A 12 9.09 -27.79 -14.97
CA GLN A 12 8.50 -28.56 -16.09
C GLN A 12 7.16 -29.18 -15.69
N ASP A 13 7.07 -29.77 -14.48
CA ASP A 13 5.82 -30.33 -13.95
C ASP A 13 4.76 -29.24 -13.76
N THR A 14 5.15 -28.05 -13.30
CA THR A 14 4.25 -26.89 -13.16
C THR A 14 3.71 -26.42 -14.51
N ARG A 15 4.56 -26.28 -15.53
CA ARG A 15 4.13 -25.91 -16.90
C ARG A 15 3.13 -26.92 -17.45
N GLN A 16 3.37 -28.22 -17.27
CA GLN A 16 2.47 -29.26 -17.70
C GLN A 16 1.09 -29.18 -17.02
N LEU A 17 1.06 -28.93 -15.71
CA LEU A 17 -0.19 -28.76 -14.96
C LEU A 17 -0.97 -27.52 -15.42
N LEU A 18 -0.30 -26.41 -15.72
CA LEU A 18 -0.93 -25.21 -16.27
C LEU A 18 -1.53 -25.48 -17.66
N GLN A 19 -0.83 -26.24 -18.50
CA GLN A 19 -1.32 -26.65 -19.83
C GLN A 19 -2.59 -27.51 -19.72
N VAL A 20 -2.61 -28.50 -18.83
CA VAL A 20 -3.79 -29.33 -18.56
C VAL A 20 -5.01 -28.52 -18.16
N ARG A 21 -4.83 -27.46 -17.34
CA ARG A 21 -5.94 -26.57 -16.94
C ARG A 21 -6.50 -25.78 -18.13
N ARG A 22 -5.64 -25.33 -19.05
CA ARG A 22 -6.04 -24.65 -20.29
C ARG A 22 -6.79 -25.59 -21.23
N GLU A 23 -6.33 -26.83 -21.38
CA GLU A 23 -7.02 -27.87 -22.17
C GLU A 23 -8.41 -28.20 -21.62
N LYS A 24 -8.55 -28.28 -20.28
CA LYS A 24 -9.87 -28.45 -19.65
C LYS A 24 -10.81 -27.27 -19.94
N LEU A 25 -10.30 -26.03 -19.94
CA LEU A 25 -11.08 -24.85 -20.31
C LEU A 25 -11.50 -24.94 -21.79
N ALA A 26 -10.58 -25.23 -22.70
CA ALA A 26 -10.88 -25.36 -24.13
C ALA A 26 -11.98 -26.39 -24.38
N ALA A 27 -11.90 -27.55 -23.71
CA ALA A 27 -12.93 -28.60 -23.82
C ALA A 27 -14.31 -28.13 -23.31
N LEU A 28 -14.37 -27.29 -22.28
CA LEU A 28 -15.61 -26.67 -21.80
C LEU A 28 -16.16 -25.68 -22.83
N GLN A 29 -15.29 -24.86 -23.42
CA GLN A 29 -15.66 -23.88 -24.44
C GLN A 29 -16.19 -24.58 -25.72
N GLU A 30 -15.52 -25.62 -26.20
CA GLU A 30 -15.96 -26.43 -27.33
C GLU A 30 -17.31 -27.10 -27.07
N ALA A 31 -17.59 -27.49 -25.82
CA ALA A 31 -18.88 -28.06 -25.42
C ALA A 31 -19.99 -27.00 -25.22
N GLY A 32 -19.73 -25.69 -25.48
CA GLY A 32 -20.67 -24.60 -25.28
C GLY A 32 -20.95 -24.28 -23.80
N ARG A 33 -20.04 -24.64 -22.89
CA ARG A 33 -20.16 -24.47 -21.42
C ARG A 33 -19.03 -23.61 -20.86
N ASP A 34 -18.68 -22.55 -21.59
CA ASP A 34 -17.64 -21.62 -21.20
C ASP A 34 -18.04 -20.89 -19.91
N PRO A 35 -17.34 -21.12 -18.78
CA PRO A 35 -17.66 -20.45 -17.52
C PRO A 35 -17.49 -18.93 -17.59
N PHE A 36 -16.65 -18.43 -18.49
CA PHE A 36 -16.40 -16.99 -18.64
C PHE A 36 -17.53 -16.25 -19.38
N GLN A 37 -18.51 -16.96 -19.93
CA GLN A 37 -19.73 -16.35 -20.48
C GLN A 37 -20.81 -16.11 -19.40
N ILE A 38 -20.63 -16.63 -18.19
CA ILE A 38 -21.55 -16.42 -17.07
C ILE A 38 -21.30 -15.03 -16.49
N THR A 39 -22.26 -14.11 -16.66
CA THR A 39 -22.14 -12.72 -16.20
C THR A 39 -22.75 -12.46 -14.83
N ARG A 40 -23.60 -13.36 -14.33
CA ARG A 40 -24.32 -13.21 -13.06
C ARG A 40 -24.59 -14.57 -12.42
N TYR A 41 -24.51 -14.60 -11.09
CA TYR A 41 -24.96 -15.72 -10.28
C TYR A 41 -25.73 -15.21 -9.07
N ASP A 42 -26.91 -15.77 -8.80
CA ASP A 42 -27.79 -15.34 -7.72
C ASP A 42 -27.40 -16.03 -6.41
N GLN A 43 -26.44 -15.42 -5.72
CA GLN A 43 -26.03 -15.82 -4.38
C GLN A 43 -27.02 -15.26 -3.35
N THR A 44 -27.55 -16.12 -2.45
CA THR A 44 -28.49 -15.70 -1.39
C THR A 44 -27.84 -15.55 -0.03
N HIS A 45 -26.79 -16.33 0.26
CA HIS A 45 -26.15 -16.38 1.58
C HIS A 45 -24.63 -16.53 1.45
N HIS A 46 -23.94 -16.05 2.47
CA HIS A 46 -22.53 -16.36 2.72
C HIS A 46 -22.39 -17.55 3.68
N ALA A 47 -21.21 -18.18 3.70
CA ALA A 47 -20.90 -19.37 4.51
C ALA A 47 -21.23 -19.19 6.01
N ALA A 48 -20.85 -18.05 6.60
CA ALA A 48 -21.13 -17.76 8.02
C ALA A 48 -22.63 -17.58 8.29
N GLU A 49 -23.36 -16.96 7.35
CA GLU A 49 -24.82 -16.78 7.46
C GLU A 49 -25.53 -18.13 7.44
N VAL A 50 -25.15 -19.03 6.52
CA VAL A 50 -25.69 -20.39 6.49
C VAL A 50 -25.43 -21.11 7.80
N LYS A 51 -24.22 -21.00 8.34
CA LYS A 51 -23.87 -21.63 9.63
C LYS A 51 -24.72 -21.10 10.79
N LYS A 52 -24.91 -19.79 10.83
CA LYS A 52 -25.73 -19.12 11.85
C LYS A 52 -27.19 -19.53 11.74
N LEU A 53 -27.78 -19.36 10.54
CA LEU A 53 -29.19 -19.71 10.29
C LEU A 53 -29.49 -21.16 10.59
N TYR A 54 -28.61 -22.09 10.16
CA TYR A 54 -28.80 -23.51 10.44
C TYR A 54 -28.77 -23.81 11.97
N SER A 55 -27.80 -23.22 12.69
CA SER A 55 -27.66 -23.44 14.13
C SER A 55 -28.86 -22.93 14.92
N GLU A 56 -29.38 -21.75 14.54
CA GLU A 56 -30.58 -21.17 15.14
C GLU A 56 -31.84 -22.01 14.83
N HIS A 57 -31.96 -22.47 13.59
CA HIS A 57 -33.06 -23.31 13.14
C HIS A 57 -33.04 -24.69 13.81
N GLU A 58 -31.85 -25.34 13.84
CA GLU A 58 -31.64 -26.62 14.52
C GLU A 58 -31.98 -26.52 16.01
N ALA A 59 -31.54 -25.46 16.69
CA ALA A 59 -31.85 -25.23 18.09
C ALA A 59 -33.37 -25.12 18.35
N LYS A 60 -34.09 -24.43 17.46
CA LYS A 60 -35.54 -24.26 17.54
C LYS A 60 -36.30 -25.58 17.30
N LEU A 61 -35.93 -26.31 16.22
CA LEU A 61 -36.62 -27.56 15.86
C LEU A 61 -36.34 -28.72 16.84
N LEU A 62 -35.19 -28.70 17.49
CA LEU A 62 -34.80 -29.72 18.48
C LEU A 62 -35.03 -29.28 19.94
N GLU A 63 -35.74 -28.17 20.16
CA GLU A 63 -36.06 -27.68 21.50
C GLU A 63 -36.86 -28.73 22.28
N GLY A 64 -36.48 -28.97 23.55
CA GLY A 64 -37.12 -29.97 24.42
C GLY A 64 -36.76 -31.42 24.11
N ARG A 65 -36.01 -31.72 23.08
CA ARG A 65 -35.56 -33.08 22.78
C ARG A 65 -34.48 -33.52 23.80
N PRO A 66 -34.66 -34.73 24.42
CA PRO A 66 -33.67 -35.26 25.36
C PRO A 66 -32.31 -35.50 24.64
N ARG A 67 -31.22 -35.19 25.32
CA ARG A 67 -29.87 -35.54 24.83
C ARG A 67 -29.73 -37.06 24.80
N LEU A 68 -29.07 -37.56 23.75
CA LEU A 68 -28.73 -38.98 23.64
C LEU A 68 -27.89 -39.39 24.88
N ASN A 69 -28.39 -40.35 25.66
CA ASN A 69 -27.64 -40.93 26.75
C ASN A 69 -27.09 -42.30 26.32
N THR A 70 -25.78 -42.42 26.36
CA THR A 70 -25.06 -43.66 25.98
C THR A 70 -24.41 -44.34 27.19
N GLU A 71 -24.72 -43.90 28.42
CA GLU A 71 -24.16 -44.43 29.65
C GLU A 71 -24.58 -45.90 29.87
N GLY A 72 -23.61 -46.76 30.07
CA GLY A 72 -23.85 -48.20 30.24
C GLY A 72 -24.02 -49.04 28.98
N MET A 73 -23.90 -48.43 27.78
CA MET A 73 -23.96 -49.14 26.49
C MET A 73 -22.59 -49.67 26.09
N ASP A 74 -22.57 -50.82 25.42
CA ASP A 74 -21.36 -51.30 24.76
C ASP A 74 -21.06 -50.51 23.46
N GLU A 75 -19.85 -50.68 22.88
CA GLU A 75 -19.41 -49.92 21.71
C GLU A 75 -20.31 -50.09 20.48
N ALA A 76 -20.91 -51.27 20.28
CA ALA A 76 -21.82 -51.54 19.17
C ALA A 76 -23.16 -50.83 19.36
N ALA A 77 -23.74 -50.91 20.58
CA ALA A 77 -24.98 -50.24 20.96
C ALA A 77 -24.82 -48.71 20.92
N VAL A 78 -23.66 -48.14 21.34
CA VAL A 78 -23.34 -46.71 21.21
C VAL A 78 -23.37 -46.27 19.75
N LYS A 79 -22.74 -47.01 18.85
CA LYS A 79 -22.72 -46.68 17.39
C LYS A 79 -24.14 -46.73 16.80
N GLU A 80 -24.95 -47.71 17.20
CA GLU A 80 -26.34 -47.83 16.72
C GLU A 80 -27.20 -46.68 17.25
N ALA A 81 -27.10 -46.35 18.53
CA ALA A 81 -27.81 -45.24 19.15
C ALA A 81 -27.45 -43.87 18.52
N ILE A 82 -26.17 -43.60 18.30
CA ILE A 82 -25.71 -42.41 17.61
C ILE A 82 -26.25 -42.35 16.17
N ASN A 83 -26.26 -43.47 15.45
CA ASN A 83 -26.79 -43.50 14.10
C ASN A 83 -28.32 -43.27 14.08
N ALA A 84 -29.06 -43.84 15.01
CA ALA A 84 -30.50 -43.64 15.13
C ALA A 84 -30.83 -42.18 15.47
N ASP A 85 -30.15 -41.57 16.45
CA ASP A 85 -30.30 -40.15 16.80
C ASP A 85 -29.98 -39.24 15.60
N TYR A 86 -28.92 -39.53 14.85
CA TYR A 86 -28.58 -38.82 13.65
C TYR A 86 -29.68 -38.86 12.57
N GLN A 87 -30.25 -40.05 12.32
CA GLN A 87 -31.31 -40.21 11.32
C GLN A 87 -32.58 -39.46 11.71
N GLU A 88 -32.93 -39.50 12.99
CA GLU A 88 -34.12 -38.82 13.52
C GLU A 88 -33.95 -37.29 13.45
N ARG A 89 -32.79 -36.75 13.90
CA ARG A 89 -32.47 -35.31 13.76
C ARG A 89 -32.52 -34.88 12.32
N ARG A 90 -31.92 -35.69 11.45
CA ARG A 90 -31.91 -35.41 10.01
C ARG A 90 -33.31 -35.38 9.42
N ALA A 91 -34.17 -36.30 9.76
CA ALA A 91 -35.56 -36.33 9.30
C ALA A 91 -36.33 -35.07 9.73
N ILE A 92 -36.11 -34.59 10.96
CA ILE A 92 -36.71 -33.35 11.47
C ILE A 92 -36.22 -32.13 10.63
N MET A 93 -34.93 -32.05 10.39
CA MET A 93 -34.33 -30.93 9.61
C MET A 93 -34.69 -30.99 8.13
N ASP A 94 -34.76 -32.20 7.54
CA ASP A 94 -35.13 -32.40 6.14
C ASP A 94 -36.62 -32.09 5.87
N ALA A 95 -37.48 -32.08 6.91
CA ALA A 95 -38.88 -31.69 6.80
C ALA A 95 -39.09 -30.17 6.66
N ASP A 96 -38.14 -29.36 7.13
CA ASP A 96 -38.13 -27.89 6.98
C ASP A 96 -36.71 -27.41 6.59
N PRO A 97 -36.29 -27.68 5.34
CA PRO A 97 -34.90 -27.47 4.89
C PRO A 97 -34.59 -26.00 4.67
N ILE A 98 -33.40 -25.58 5.08
CA ILE A 98 -32.85 -24.25 4.73
C ILE A 98 -32.20 -24.34 3.34
N ASN A 99 -32.94 -23.84 2.34
CA ASN A 99 -32.44 -23.77 0.97
C ASN A 99 -31.55 -22.54 0.79
N VAL A 100 -30.39 -22.74 0.17
CA VAL A 100 -29.37 -21.71 -0.01
C VAL A 100 -28.76 -21.76 -1.41
N SER A 101 -28.29 -20.60 -1.85
CA SER A 101 -27.41 -20.45 -3.01
C SER A 101 -26.15 -19.73 -2.55
N ILE A 102 -25.01 -20.39 -2.65
CA ILE A 102 -23.70 -19.85 -2.27
C ILE A 102 -22.77 -19.79 -3.47
N ALA A 103 -21.78 -18.93 -3.42
CA ALA A 103 -20.70 -18.88 -4.41
C ALA A 103 -19.35 -18.65 -3.74
N GLY A 104 -18.30 -19.26 -4.26
CA GLY A 104 -16.96 -19.07 -3.72
C GLY A 104 -15.91 -19.96 -4.38
N ARG A 105 -14.70 -19.86 -3.89
CA ARG A 105 -13.53 -20.58 -4.38
C ARG A 105 -13.43 -21.96 -3.75
N MET A 106 -13.23 -22.98 -4.56
CA MET A 106 -13.00 -24.33 -4.08
C MET A 106 -11.56 -24.48 -3.55
N MET A 107 -11.44 -24.66 -2.23
CA MET A 107 -10.16 -24.76 -1.52
C MET A 107 -9.74 -26.20 -1.21
N PHE A 108 -10.66 -27.13 -1.28
CA PHE A 108 -10.42 -28.54 -1.05
C PHE A 108 -11.44 -29.39 -1.82
N LYS A 109 -11.02 -30.55 -2.28
CA LYS A 109 -11.90 -31.52 -2.94
C LYS A 109 -11.47 -32.94 -2.60
N ARG A 110 -12.44 -33.80 -2.25
CA ARG A 110 -12.26 -35.23 -2.04
C ARG A 110 -13.32 -36.02 -2.77
N VAL A 111 -12.91 -36.79 -3.77
CA VAL A 111 -13.81 -37.64 -4.59
C VAL A 111 -13.90 -39.03 -3.98
N MET A 112 -15.14 -39.53 -3.76
CA MET A 112 -15.44 -40.85 -3.18
C MET A 112 -16.46 -41.59 -4.04
N GLY A 113 -16.08 -41.98 -5.24
CA GLY A 113 -16.94 -42.73 -6.17
C GLY A 113 -18.13 -41.91 -6.70
N LYS A 114 -19.35 -42.15 -6.19
CA LYS A 114 -20.59 -41.49 -6.62
C LYS A 114 -20.87 -40.17 -5.84
N ALA A 115 -20.07 -39.86 -4.86
CA ALA A 115 -20.20 -38.66 -4.08
C ALA A 115 -18.83 -37.99 -3.86
N SER A 116 -18.83 -36.73 -3.57
CA SER A 116 -17.63 -35.93 -3.28
C SER A 116 -17.91 -34.93 -2.18
N PHE A 117 -16.87 -34.53 -1.47
CA PHE A 117 -16.88 -33.36 -0.61
C PHE A 117 -15.92 -32.32 -1.18
N CYS A 118 -16.31 -31.06 -1.09
CA CYS A 118 -15.41 -29.93 -1.32
C CYS A 118 -15.66 -28.84 -0.29
N ASN A 119 -14.68 -27.96 -0.11
CA ASN A 119 -14.85 -26.75 0.70
C ASN A 119 -14.89 -25.55 -0.24
N ILE A 120 -15.93 -24.77 -0.13
CA ILE A 120 -16.10 -23.49 -0.82
C ILE A 120 -15.79 -22.36 0.15
N ARG A 121 -14.89 -21.47 -0.23
CA ARG A 121 -14.49 -20.29 0.54
C ARG A 121 -15.07 -19.04 -0.09
N ASP A 122 -15.78 -18.26 0.73
CA ASP A 122 -16.25 -16.92 0.38
C ASP A 122 -15.61 -15.83 1.29
N LEU A 123 -16.20 -14.63 1.32
CA LEU A 123 -15.75 -13.53 2.18
C LEU A 123 -15.80 -13.91 3.67
N SER A 124 -16.82 -14.65 4.08
CA SER A 124 -17.11 -14.96 5.47
C SER A 124 -16.43 -16.22 6.01
N GLY A 125 -15.81 -17.03 5.13
CA GLY A 125 -15.09 -18.24 5.50
C GLY A 125 -15.39 -19.45 4.63
N ASP A 126 -15.06 -20.64 5.14
CA ASP A 126 -15.22 -21.92 4.46
C ASP A 126 -16.53 -22.59 4.86
N ILE A 127 -17.19 -23.24 3.90
CA ILE A 127 -18.28 -24.17 4.15
C ILE A 127 -18.08 -25.46 3.34
N GLN A 128 -18.37 -26.61 3.96
CA GLN A 128 -18.31 -27.88 3.29
C GLN A 128 -19.53 -28.06 2.37
N VAL A 129 -19.32 -28.62 1.19
CA VAL A 129 -20.35 -28.96 0.23
C VAL A 129 -20.27 -30.46 -0.09
N TYR A 130 -21.39 -31.16 0.02
CA TYR A 130 -21.58 -32.54 -0.40
C TYR A 130 -22.18 -32.55 -1.80
N VAL A 131 -21.47 -33.13 -2.75
CA VAL A 131 -21.87 -33.22 -4.15
C VAL A 131 -22.10 -34.70 -4.49
N ALA A 132 -23.36 -35.12 -4.65
CA ALA A 132 -23.72 -36.48 -5.01
C ALA A 132 -24.18 -36.53 -6.47
N ARG A 133 -23.72 -37.54 -7.22
CA ARG A 133 -24.09 -37.74 -8.62
C ARG A 133 -25.60 -37.77 -8.82
N ASP A 134 -26.28 -38.47 -7.92
CA ASP A 134 -27.71 -38.69 -8.03
C ASP A 134 -28.53 -37.41 -7.68
N SER A 135 -27.91 -36.41 -7.07
CA SER A 135 -28.53 -35.11 -6.71
C SER A 135 -28.28 -34.03 -7.77
N VAL A 136 -27.04 -33.93 -8.29
CA VAL A 136 -26.68 -32.89 -9.27
C VAL A 136 -26.75 -33.36 -10.73
N GLY A 137 -26.96 -34.64 -10.94
CA GLY A 137 -26.95 -35.30 -12.27
C GLY A 137 -25.58 -35.81 -12.66
N GLU A 138 -25.58 -36.79 -13.58
CA GLU A 138 -24.38 -37.53 -13.96
C GLU A 138 -23.37 -36.65 -14.70
N GLU A 139 -23.85 -35.80 -15.60
CA GLU A 139 -23.00 -34.92 -16.41
C GLU A 139 -22.31 -33.86 -15.53
N ALA A 140 -23.07 -33.12 -14.73
CA ALA A 140 -22.53 -32.10 -13.82
C ALA A 140 -21.55 -32.72 -12.81
N TYR A 141 -21.84 -33.92 -12.31
CA TYR A 141 -20.92 -34.61 -11.41
C TYR A 141 -19.63 -35.06 -12.11
N ALA A 142 -19.71 -35.52 -13.36
CA ALA A 142 -18.54 -35.91 -14.14
C ALA A 142 -17.62 -34.70 -14.42
N GLU A 143 -18.19 -33.54 -14.68
CA GLU A 143 -17.46 -32.26 -14.80
C GLU A 143 -16.83 -31.86 -13.49
N PHE A 144 -17.60 -31.85 -12.42
CA PHE A 144 -17.10 -31.51 -11.08
C PHE A 144 -15.90 -32.37 -10.69
N LYS A 145 -15.89 -33.65 -11.02
CA LYS A 145 -14.73 -34.52 -10.76
C LYS A 145 -13.45 -34.05 -11.46
N LYS A 146 -13.57 -33.44 -12.66
CA LYS A 146 -12.43 -32.90 -13.42
C LYS A 146 -11.98 -31.53 -13.00
N SER A 147 -12.76 -30.84 -12.13
CA SER A 147 -12.43 -29.48 -11.65
C SER A 147 -11.12 -29.45 -10.88
N ASP A 148 -10.53 -28.29 -10.75
CA ASP A 148 -9.26 -28.07 -10.06
C ASP A 148 -9.45 -27.20 -8.80
N ILE A 149 -8.57 -27.38 -7.82
CA ILE A 149 -8.50 -26.49 -6.66
C ILE A 149 -8.22 -25.07 -7.17
N GLY A 150 -8.96 -24.11 -6.64
CA GLY A 150 -8.93 -22.72 -7.09
C GLY A 150 -10.08 -22.32 -8.01
N ASP A 151 -10.79 -23.27 -8.62
CA ASP A 151 -12.00 -22.98 -9.41
C ASP A 151 -13.07 -22.32 -8.54
N ILE A 152 -13.85 -21.40 -9.13
CA ILE A 152 -14.96 -20.73 -8.44
C ILE A 152 -16.27 -21.39 -8.84
N TYR A 153 -17.04 -21.79 -7.85
CA TYR A 153 -18.32 -22.49 -8.02
C TYR A 153 -19.48 -21.73 -7.39
N GLY A 154 -20.61 -21.77 -8.07
CA GLY A 154 -21.92 -21.53 -7.52
C GLY A 154 -22.57 -22.86 -7.12
N VAL A 155 -23.20 -22.93 -5.97
CA VAL A 155 -23.83 -24.12 -5.41
C VAL A 155 -25.21 -23.76 -4.89
N LYS A 156 -26.26 -24.39 -5.43
CA LYS A 156 -27.59 -24.37 -4.86
C LYS A 156 -27.84 -25.68 -4.14
N GLY A 157 -28.55 -25.62 -3.04
CA GLY A 157 -28.85 -26.81 -2.25
C GLY A 157 -29.45 -26.45 -0.90
N TYR A 158 -29.39 -27.36 0.04
CA TYR A 158 -29.88 -27.15 1.39
C TYR A 158 -28.82 -27.49 2.44
N ALA A 159 -28.87 -26.77 3.55
CA ALA A 159 -27.95 -26.98 4.66
C ALA A 159 -28.32 -28.25 5.44
N PHE A 160 -27.31 -29.03 5.84
CA PHE A 160 -27.49 -30.22 6.66
C PHE A 160 -26.24 -30.49 7.49
N ARG A 161 -26.39 -31.31 8.55
CA ARG A 161 -25.24 -31.76 9.33
C ARG A 161 -24.86 -33.18 8.93
N THR A 162 -23.56 -33.42 8.69
CA THR A 162 -23.02 -34.75 8.41
C THR A 162 -23.07 -35.66 9.65
N LYS A 163 -22.83 -36.96 9.46
CA LYS A 163 -22.71 -37.91 10.60
C LYS A 163 -21.59 -37.56 11.58
N THR A 164 -20.56 -36.88 11.12
CA THR A 164 -19.43 -36.43 11.93
C THR A 164 -19.70 -35.08 12.61
N GLY A 165 -20.87 -34.49 12.41
CA GLY A 165 -21.26 -33.22 13.01
C GLY A 165 -20.91 -31.98 12.20
N GLU A 166 -20.23 -32.12 11.04
CA GLU A 166 -19.85 -30.96 10.19
C GLU A 166 -21.07 -30.41 9.46
N LEU A 167 -21.29 -29.10 9.57
CA LEU A 167 -22.33 -28.40 8.82
C LEU A 167 -21.93 -28.26 7.36
N SER A 168 -22.79 -28.74 6.47
CA SER A 168 -22.51 -28.84 5.04
C SER A 168 -23.73 -28.40 4.22
N ILE A 169 -23.50 -28.15 2.94
CA ILE A 169 -24.57 -27.94 1.95
C ILE A 169 -24.68 -29.21 1.10
N HIS A 170 -25.87 -29.79 1.03
CA HIS A 170 -26.18 -30.84 0.07
C HIS A 170 -26.52 -30.18 -1.26
N ALA A 171 -25.62 -30.27 -2.22
CA ALA A 171 -25.78 -29.64 -3.51
C ALA A 171 -26.89 -30.34 -4.34
N THR A 172 -27.83 -29.57 -4.84
CA THR A 172 -28.83 -29.95 -5.85
C THR A 172 -28.46 -29.46 -7.24
N GLU A 173 -27.69 -28.35 -7.29
CA GLU A 173 -27.15 -27.78 -8.53
C GLU A 173 -25.74 -27.27 -8.24
N ILE A 174 -24.81 -27.46 -9.18
CA ILE A 174 -23.45 -26.97 -9.10
C ILE A 174 -23.02 -26.38 -10.46
N THR A 175 -22.52 -25.16 -10.44
CA THR A 175 -22.17 -24.40 -11.64
C THR A 175 -20.73 -23.89 -11.52
N LEU A 176 -19.89 -24.23 -12.50
CA LEU A 176 -18.55 -23.64 -12.60
C LEU A 176 -18.69 -22.19 -13.08
N LEU A 177 -18.36 -21.22 -12.22
CA LEU A 177 -18.44 -19.78 -12.52
C LEU A 177 -17.14 -19.23 -13.11
N THR A 178 -16.00 -19.80 -12.70
CA THR A 178 -14.68 -19.36 -13.18
C THR A 178 -13.68 -20.52 -13.11
N LYS A 179 -12.97 -20.77 -14.20
CA LYS A 179 -11.86 -21.73 -14.25
C LYS A 179 -10.57 -21.06 -13.76
N SER A 180 -9.97 -21.63 -12.73
CA SER A 180 -8.63 -21.19 -12.27
C SER A 180 -7.56 -21.79 -13.19
N LEU A 181 -6.80 -20.93 -13.87
CA LEU A 181 -5.73 -21.34 -14.78
C LEU A 181 -4.36 -21.40 -14.10
N GLN A 182 -4.23 -20.81 -12.92
CA GLN A 182 -3.02 -20.88 -12.10
C GLN A 182 -3.19 -21.86 -10.94
N ILE A 183 -2.07 -22.37 -10.44
CA ILE A 183 -2.03 -23.29 -9.29
C ILE A 183 -1.89 -22.41 -8.03
N LEU A 184 -2.77 -22.63 -7.07
CA LEU A 184 -2.61 -22.02 -5.76
C LEU A 184 -1.46 -22.71 -5.01
N PRO A 185 -0.71 -21.98 -4.17
CA PRO A 185 0.29 -22.57 -3.28
C PRO A 185 -0.31 -23.68 -2.41
N GLU A 186 0.54 -24.59 -1.93
CA GLU A 186 0.07 -25.69 -1.08
C GLU A 186 -0.53 -25.19 0.24
N LYS A 187 -1.67 -25.77 0.61
CA LYS A 187 -2.49 -25.35 1.76
C LYS A 187 -1.75 -25.38 3.10
N TYR A 188 -0.78 -26.29 3.25
CA TYR A 188 -0.11 -26.51 4.55
C TYR A 188 1.02 -25.53 4.85
N HIS A 189 1.55 -24.86 3.84
CA HIS A 189 2.67 -23.93 4.00
C HIS A 189 2.30 -22.49 3.65
N GLY A 190 1.14 -22.28 2.99
CA GLY A 190 0.71 -20.95 2.52
C GLY A 190 1.79 -20.28 1.64
N ILE A 191 1.72 -18.97 1.51
CA ILE A 191 2.85 -18.19 1.04
C ILE A 191 3.66 -17.76 2.28
N THR A 192 4.76 -18.46 2.56
CA THR A 192 5.65 -18.12 3.70
C THR A 192 6.61 -16.98 3.35
N ASN A 193 6.92 -16.80 2.08
CA ASN A 193 7.79 -15.71 1.62
C ASN A 193 7.03 -14.38 1.69
N THR A 194 7.45 -13.52 2.62
CA THR A 194 6.82 -12.22 2.91
C THR A 194 6.83 -11.29 1.69
N ASP A 195 7.93 -11.27 0.92
CA ASP A 195 8.01 -10.43 -0.29
C ASP A 195 6.97 -10.87 -1.34
N LEU A 196 6.83 -12.17 -1.56
CA LEU A 196 5.83 -12.72 -2.47
C LEU A 196 4.39 -12.43 -1.98
N ARG A 197 4.12 -12.46 -0.67
CA ARG A 197 2.82 -12.10 -0.08
C ARG A 197 2.42 -10.67 -0.42
N TYR A 198 3.34 -9.73 -0.33
CA TYR A 198 3.07 -8.34 -0.67
C TYR A 198 2.87 -8.13 -2.17
N ARG A 199 3.66 -8.80 -3.02
CA ARG A 199 3.55 -8.68 -4.49
C ARG A 199 2.32 -9.38 -5.07
N GLN A 200 1.94 -10.52 -4.50
CA GLN A 200 0.77 -11.30 -4.90
C GLN A 200 -0.32 -11.28 -3.81
N ARG A 201 -0.68 -10.09 -3.36
CA ARG A 201 -1.66 -9.89 -2.29
C ARG A 201 -2.98 -10.64 -2.53
N TYR A 202 -3.42 -10.74 -3.79
CA TYR A 202 -4.61 -11.50 -4.16
C TYR A 202 -4.47 -13.01 -3.87
N VAL A 203 -3.27 -13.57 -3.94
CA VAL A 203 -3.02 -14.96 -3.53
C VAL A 203 -2.91 -15.05 -2.00
N ASP A 204 -2.23 -14.10 -1.36
CA ASP A 204 -2.12 -14.00 0.10
C ASP A 204 -3.52 -13.95 0.76
N LEU A 205 -4.44 -13.13 0.25
CA LEU A 205 -5.84 -13.05 0.70
C LEU A 205 -6.63 -14.37 0.52
N ILE A 206 -6.24 -15.20 -0.45
CA ILE A 206 -6.86 -16.51 -0.65
C ILE A 206 -6.30 -17.52 0.35
N MET A 207 -4.98 -17.51 0.56
CA MET A 207 -4.30 -18.55 1.33
C MET A 207 -4.27 -18.29 2.83
N ASN A 208 -4.18 -17.03 3.24
CA ASN A 208 -4.01 -16.58 4.61
C ASN A 208 -5.25 -15.79 5.08
N PRO A 209 -6.25 -16.43 5.71
CA PRO A 209 -7.50 -15.76 6.13
C PRO A 209 -7.30 -14.59 7.10
N GLU A 210 -6.26 -14.66 7.95
CA GLU A 210 -5.89 -13.61 8.90
C GLU A 210 -5.54 -12.29 8.22
N VAL A 211 -4.92 -12.35 7.03
CA VAL A 211 -4.62 -11.15 6.23
C VAL A 211 -5.89 -10.44 5.79
N LYS A 212 -6.92 -11.20 5.41
CA LYS A 212 -8.24 -10.64 5.09
C LYS A 212 -8.87 -9.95 6.29
N ASP A 213 -8.77 -10.54 7.48
CA ASP A 213 -9.29 -9.95 8.72
C ASP A 213 -8.64 -8.60 9.03
N THR A 214 -7.33 -8.47 8.83
CA THR A 214 -6.60 -7.20 8.95
C THR A 214 -7.22 -6.09 8.09
N PHE A 215 -7.50 -6.37 6.81
CA PHE A 215 -8.09 -5.38 5.91
C PHE A 215 -9.57 -5.10 6.20
N LEU A 216 -10.32 -6.08 6.67
CA LEU A 216 -11.68 -5.86 7.16
C LEU A 216 -11.68 -4.97 8.42
N LYS A 217 -10.75 -5.19 9.35
CA LYS A 217 -10.56 -4.33 10.52
C LYS A 217 -10.13 -2.92 10.12
N ARG A 218 -9.20 -2.78 9.18
CA ARG A 218 -8.81 -1.46 8.62
C ARG A 218 -10.03 -0.69 8.14
N SER A 219 -10.88 -1.31 7.35
CA SER A 219 -12.10 -0.68 6.85
C SER A 219 -13.07 -0.27 7.99
N LYS A 220 -13.21 -1.13 9.01
CA LYS A 220 -14.03 -0.82 10.19
C LYS A 220 -13.44 0.33 11.02
N ILE A 221 -12.12 0.38 11.21
CA ILE A 221 -11.43 1.46 11.92
C ILE A 221 -11.75 2.80 11.26
N ILE A 222 -11.53 2.91 9.94
CA ILE A 222 -11.82 4.15 9.18
C ILE A 222 -13.30 4.53 9.29
N SER A 223 -14.20 3.55 9.18
CA SER A 223 -15.63 3.79 9.32
C SER A 223 -16.04 4.21 10.74
N ALA A 224 -15.37 3.69 11.78
CA ALA A 224 -15.61 4.10 13.17
C ALA A 224 -15.13 5.54 13.43
N ILE A 225 -13.96 5.91 12.88
CA ILE A 225 -13.45 7.29 12.94
C ILE A 225 -14.46 8.25 12.31
N ARG A 226 -14.94 7.96 11.09
CA ARG A 226 -15.94 8.80 10.40
C ARG A 226 -17.20 8.99 11.24
N ARG A 227 -17.79 7.89 11.74
CA ARG A 227 -18.99 7.99 12.59
C ARG A 227 -18.76 8.81 13.86
N TYR A 228 -17.59 8.69 14.46
CA TYR A 228 -17.25 9.46 15.64
C TYR A 228 -17.18 10.96 15.31
N LEU A 229 -16.45 11.34 14.26
CA LEU A 229 -16.27 12.73 13.83
C LEU A 229 -17.58 13.36 13.35
N ASP A 230 -18.35 12.65 12.53
CA ASP A 230 -19.69 13.08 12.09
C ASP A 230 -20.62 13.35 13.28
N GLY A 231 -20.56 12.45 14.29
CA GLY A 231 -21.30 12.61 15.56
C GLY A 231 -20.84 13.81 16.40
N GLN A 232 -19.62 14.32 16.19
CA GLN A 232 -19.09 15.54 16.80
C GLN A 232 -19.35 16.80 15.94
N GLY A 233 -20.00 16.66 14.77
CA GLY A 233 -20.33 17.75 13.87
C GLY A 233 -19.18 18.19 12.96
N PHE A 234 -18.18 17.34 12.73
CA PHE A 234 -17.16 17.56 11.73
C PHE A 234 -17.72 17.26 10.33
N ILE A 235 -17.20 17.95 9.33
CA ILE A 235 -17.53 17.80 7.91
C ILE A 235 -16.33 17.16 7.21
N GLU A 236 -16.52 16.00 6.57
CA GLU A 236 -15.49 15.41 5.71
C GLU A 236 -15.41 16.21 4.40
N VAL A 237 -14.21 16.56 4.01
CA VAL A 237 -13.93 17.34 2.80
C VAL A 237 -12.84 16.66 1.97
N GLU A 238 -12.71 17.09 0.72
CA GLU A 238 -11.62 16.68 -0.18
C GLU A 238 -10.87 17.91 -0.67
N THR A 239 -9.54 17.86 -0.62
CA THR A 239 -8.65 18.92 -1.08
C THR A 239 -7.69 18.39 -2.16
N PRO A 240 -7.05 19.27 -2.96
CA PRO A 240 -6.22 18.82 -4.07
C PRO A 240 -5.06 17.92 -3.67
N MET A 241 -4.83 16.83 -4.43
CA MET A 241 -3.61 16.01 -4.32
C MET A 241 -2.45 16.58 -5.12
N LEU A 242 -2.75 17.28 -6.24
CA LEU A 242 -1.76 18.01 -7.04
C LEU A 242 -1.78 19.46 -6.61
N VAL A 243 -0.65 19.97 -6.16
CA VAL A 243 -0.50 21.29 -5.59
C VAL A 243 0.70 22.01 -6.24
N SER A 244 0.63 23.33 -6.31
CA SER A 244 1.75 24.16 -6.77
C SER A 244 2.82 24.29 -5.69
N ASN A 245 2.41 24.31 -4.42
CA ASN A 245 3.29 24.36 -3.26
C ASN A 245 2.94 23.24 -2.28
N ALA A 246 3.88 22.35 -2.01
CA ALA A 246 3.73 21.31 -1.00
C ALA A 246 4.25 21.84 0.35
N GLY A 247 3.36 22.00 1.32
CA GLY A 247 3.69 22.50 2.66
C GLY A 247 2.84 21.80 3.73
N GLY A 248 3.05 22.16 5.00
CA GLY A 248 2.35 21.58 6.14
C GLY A 248 3.09 20.39 6.78
N ALA A 249 4.25 20.01 6.28
CA ALA A 249 5.12 18.99 6.87
C ALA A 249 6.58 19.26 6.47
N ALA A 250 7.53 18.71 7.19
CA ALA A 250 8.92 18.61 6.76
C ALA A 250 9.05 17.28 6.01
N ALA A 251 9.04 17.31 4.66
CA ALA A 251 9.14 16.14 3.82
C ALA A 251 9.43 16.52 2.36
N ARG A 252 10.18 15.69 1.67
CA ARG A 252 10.46 15.87 0.24
C ARG A 252 9.25 15.45 -0.61
N PRO A 253 8.70 16.33 -1.50
CA PRO A 253 7.58 15.99 -2.37
C PRO A 253 8.00 15.16 -3.58
N PHE A 254 7.03 14.44 -4.19
CA PHE A 254 7.15 13.97 -5.57
C PHE A 254 6.75 15.10 -6.51
N GLU A 255 7.50 15.29 -7.60
CA GLU A 255 7.25 16.29 -8.62
C GLU A 255 6.68 15.66 -9.90
N THR A 256 5.84 16.41 -10.61
CA THR A 256 5.24 16.00 -11.88
C THR A 256 4.94 17.22 -12.74
N HIS A 257 4.82 17.02 -14.06
CA HIS A 257 4.54 18.08 -15.02
C HIS A 257 3.09 17.98 -15.53
N PHE A 258 2.36 19.12 -15.52
CA PHE A 258 1.01 19.22 -16.06
C PHE A 258 1.05 19.76 -17.50
N ASN A 259 1.07 18.84 -18.47
CA ASN A 259 1.26 19.16 -19.89
C ASN A 259 0.28 20.21 -20.44
N ALA A 260 -0.99 20.22 -19.97
CA ALA A 260 -2.02 21.13 -20.52
C ALA A 260 -1.76 22.60 -20.17
N LEU A 261 -1.12 22.87 -19.01
CA LEU A 261 -0.78 24.23 -18.57
C LEU A 261 0.71 24.54 -18.76
N GLY A 262 1.56 23.51 -18.99
CA GLY A 262 3.01 23.66 -19.04
C GLY A 262 3.61 24.06 -17.69
N GLU A 263 3.03 23.55 -16.60
CA GLU A 263 3.40 23.89 -15.22
C GLU A 263 3.85 22.65 -14.45
N ASP A 264 4.85 22.82 -13.58
CA ASP A 264 5.28 21.79 -12.65
C ASP A 264 4.42 21.81 -11.40
N LEU A 265 3.94 20.64 -11.02
CA LEU A 265 3.13 20.42 -9.84
C LEU A 265 3.81 19.42 -8.91
N ARG A 266 3.39 19.39 -7.67
CA ARG A 266 3.84 18.46 -6.64
C ARG A 266 2.69 17.63 -6.11
N LEU A 267 2.98 16.41 -5.69
CA LEU A 267 2.04 15.63 -4.89
C LEU A 267 2.08 16.14 -3.45
N ARG A 268 0.91 16.35 -2.83
CA ARG A 268 0.80 16.87 -1.46
C ARG A 268 1.52 15.98 -0.44
N ILE A 269 2.18 16.59 0.52
CA ILE A 269 2.86 15.92 1.65
C ILE A 269 2.04 15.98 2.94
N SER A 270 1.01 16.84 3.01
CA SER A 270 0.08 17.09 4.11
C SER A 270 -1.25 17.64 3.57
N LEU A 271 -2.27 17.70 4.41
CA LEU A 271 -3.60 18.26 4.11
C LEU A 271 -3.78 19.66 4.71
N GLU A 272 -2.87 20.07 5.60
CA GLU A 272 -2.95 21.16 6.53
C GLU A 272 -3.38 22.51 5.92
N LEU A 273 -2.58 23.01 4.95
CA LEU A 273 -2.75 24.38 4.49
C LEU A 273 -4.10 24.61 3.78
N TYR A 274 -4.64 23.60 3.12
CA TYR A 274 -5.97 23.69 2.50
C TYR A 274 -7.10 23.62 3.53
N LEU A 275 -6.98 22.75 4.54
CA LEU A 275 -7.98 22.63 5.59
C LEU A 275 -8.06 23.91 6.45
N LYS A 276 -6.93 24.55 6.73
CA LYS A 276 -6.90 25.85 7.40
C LYS A 276 -7.60 26.96 6.58
N ARG A 277 -7.45 26.95 5.25
CA ARG A 277 -8.19 27.89 4.37
C ARG A 277 -9.72 27.69 4.48
N LEU A 278 -10.19 26.45 4.70
CA LEU A 278 -11.61 26.19 4.95
C LEU A 278 -12.09 26.74 6.30
N ILE A 279 -11.23 26.70 7.32
CA ILE A 279 -11.50 27.35 8.62
C ILE A 279 -11.63 28.86 8.45
N VAL A 280 -10.74 29.50 7.70
CA VAL A 280 -10.87 30.92 7.31
C VAL A 280 -12.19 31.17 6.60
N GLY A 281 -12.63 30.25 5.74
CA GLY A 281 -13.91 30.31 5.02
C GLY A 281 -15.15 30.08 5.90
N GLY A 282 -14.98 29.84 7.21
CA GLY A 282 -16.08 29.66 8.17
C GLY A 282 -16.57 28.22 8.33
N MET A 283 -15.85 27.23 7.80
CA MET A 283 -16.11 25.82 8.09
C MET A 283 -15.44 25.44 9.42
N GLU A 284 -16.16 25.58 10.53
CA GLU A 284 -15.60 25.53 11.88
C GLU A 284 -15.04 24.17 12.30
N ARG A 285 -15.45 23.07 11.66
CA ARG A 285 -15.00 21.70 11.96
C ARG A 285 -14.89 20.93 10.66
N VAL A 286 -13.68 20.66 10.21
CA VAL A 286 -13.40 19.93 8.97
C VAL A 286 -12.40 18.82 9.21
N TYR A 287 -12.52 17.74 8.45
CA TYR A 287 -11.51 16.70 8.39
C TYR A 287 -11.40 16.11 6.97
N GLU A 288 -10.24 15.58 6.67
CA GLU A 288 -10.00 14.81 5.45
C GLU A 288 -9.22 13.53 5.80
N ILE A 289 -9.65 12.39 5.27
CA ILE A 289 -8.89 11.14 5.29
C ILE A 289 -8.39 10.91 3.88
N GLY A 290 -7.11 11.16 3.65
CA GLY A 290 -6.53 11.18 2.32
C GLY A 290 -5.16 10.51 2.21
N ARG A 291 -4.74 10.27 0.96
CA ARG A 291 -3.35 9.90 0.66
C ARG A 291 -2.48 11.15 0.65
N VAL A 292 -1.32 10.99 1.26
CA VAL A 292 -0.20 11.93 1.17
C VAL A 292 1.04 11.19 0.67
N PHE A 293 1.98 11.93 0.10
CA PHE A 293 3.09 11.39 -0.67
C PHE A 293 4.39 12.01 -0.18
N ARG A 294 5.33 11.20 0.28
CA ARG A 294 6.65 11.66 0.74
C ARG A 294 7.73 10.86 0.03
N ASN A 295 8.61 11.56 -0.69
CA ASN A 295 9.68 10.95 -1.47
C ASN A 295 10.90 10.64 -0.57
N GLU A 296 10.67 9.77 0.39
CA GLU A 296 11.61 9.37 1.44
C GLU A 296 11.94 7.87 1.37
N GLY A 297 12.61 7.38 2.40
CA GLY A 297 13.00 5.98 2.53
C GLY A 297 11.82 5.01 2.61
N LEU A 298 12.10 3.74 2.42
CA LEU A 298 11.16 2.64 2.45
C LEU A 298 11.60 1.63 3.52
N ASP A 299 10.89 1.59 4.64
CA ASP A 299 11.19 0.70 5.76
C ASP A 299 9.95 -0.04 6.29
N THR A 300 9.96 -0.51 7.53
CA THR A 300 8.85 -1.21 8.17
C THR A 300 7.73 -0.28 8.63
N ARG A 301 8.01 1.02 8.81
CA ARG A 301 7.07 2.03 9.30
C ARG A 301 6.71 3.09 8.24
N HIS A 302 7.50 3.21 7.16
CA HIS A 302 7.35 4.22 6.12
C HIS A 302 7.09 3.60 4.75
N ASN A 303 6.14 4.20 4.03
CA ASN A 303 5.82 3.90 2.63
C ASN A 303 5.66 5.25 1.91
N PRO A 304 6.14 5.41 0.68
CA PRO A 304 6.15 6.70 -0.03
C PRO A 304 4.76 7.33 -0.22
N GLU A 305 3.72 6.52 -0.16
CA GLU A 305 2.33 6.96 -0.05
C GLU A 305 1.65 6.26 1.13
N PHE A 306 0.92 7.02 1.93
CA PHE A 306 0.25 6.50 3.12
C PHE A 306 -1.05 7.27 3.41
N THR A 307 -1.89 6.75 4.30
CA THR A 307 -3.15 7.38 4.67
C THR A 307 -2.95 8.24 5.91
N LEU A 308 -3.16 9.53 5.74
CA LEU A 308 -3.20 10.52 6.81
C LEU A 308 -4.65 10.97 7.00
N MET A 309 -5.03 11.26 8.23
CA MET A 309 -6.21 12.04 8.53
C MET A 309 -5.77 13.32 9.20
N GLU A 310 -6.21 14.45 8.70
CA GLU A 310 -6.08 15.72 9.40
C GLU A 310 -7.45 16.32 9.68
N LEU A 311 -7.58 16.97 10.82
CA LEU A 311 -8.79 17.67 11.19
C LEU A 311 -8.45 18.99 11.91
N TYR A 312 -9.34 19.95 11.72
CA TYR A 312 -9.20 21.30 12.28
C TYR A 312 -10.54 21.73 12.88
N GLN A 313 -10.47 22.32 14.07
CA GLN A 313 -11.63 22.83 14.78
C GLN A 313 -11.37 24.25 15.27
N ALA A 314 -12.25 25.18 14.86
CA ALA A 314 -12.24 26.53 15.36
C ALA A 314 -12.67 26.60 16.83
N TYR A 315 -12.18 27.63 17.54
CA TYR A 315 -12.49 27.94 18.95
C TYR A 315 -12.08 26.88 19.94
N THR A 316 -11.01 26.13 19.62
CA THR A 316 -10.36 25.16 20.52
C THR A 316 -8.83 25.31 20.43
N ASP A 317 -8.12 24.60 21.29
CA ASP A 317 -6.67 24.60 21.39
C ASP A 317 -6.11 23.17 21.37
N TYR A 318 -4.80 23.01 21.56
CA TYR A 318 -4.15 21.70 21.62
C TYR A 318 -4.66 20.81 22.78
N ASN A 319 -5.17 21.38 23.89
CA ASN A 319 -5.79 20.59 24.96
C ASN A 319 -7.09 19.95 24.50
N GLY A 320 -7.93 20.71 23.76
CA GLY A 320 -9.14 20.16 23.13
C GLY A 320 -8.82 19.06 22.12
N MET A 321 -7.69 19.15 21.42
CA MET A 321 -7.22 18.10 20.52
C MET A 321 -6.76 16.84 21.28
N MET A 322 -6.11 16.97 22.46
CA MET A 322 -5.80 15.82 23.33
C MET A 322 -7.06 15.08 23.77
N ASP A 323 -8.08 15.81 24.24
CA ASP A 323 -9.34 15.24 24.71
C ASP A 323 -10.11 14.54 23.56
N LEU A 324 -10.14 15.14 22.38
CA LEU A 324 -10.76 14.56 21.18
C LEU A 324 -10.04 13.27 20.78
N THR A 325 -8.72 13.27 20.76
CA THR A 325 -7.88 12.12 20.40
C THR A 325 -8.09 10.94 21.34
N GLU A 326 -8.02 11.17 22.63
CA GLU A 326 -8.21 10.15 23.67
C GLU A 326 -9.59 9.50 23.53
N ASN A 327 -10.64 10.31 23.38
CA ASN A 327 -12.01 9.83 23.25
C ASN A 327 -12.23 9.08 21.91
N MET A 328 -11.67 9.56 20.81
CA MET A 328 -11.77 8.90 19.50
C MET A 328 -11.06 7.54 19.51
N TYR A 329 -9.83 7.46 20.03
CA TYR A 329 -9.08 6.20 20.08
C TYR A 329 -9.78 5.16 20.95
N ARG A 330 -10.33 5.57 22.10
CA ARG A 330 -11.15 4.74 22.98
C ARG A 330 -12.40 4.22 22.27
N HIS A 331 -13.11 5.10 21.56
CA HIS A 331 -14.31 4.75 20.79
C HIS A 331 -13.98 3.74 19.68
N VAL A 332 -12.94 3.98 18.89
CA VAL A 332 -12.53 3.12 17.78
C VAL A 332 -12.12 1.73 18.28
N ALA A 333 -11.32 1.64 19.33
CA ALA A 333 -10.92 0.36 19.91
C ALA A 333 -12.14 -0.43 20.43
N GLN A 334 -13.04 0.24 21.17
CA GLN A 334 -14.26 -0.40 21.69
C GLN A 334 -15.18 -0.89 20.57
N GLU A 335 -15.33 -0.12 19.50
CA GLU A 335 -16.22 -0.50 18.39
C GLU A 335 -15.63 -1.64 17.53
N VAL A 336 -14.32 -1.61 17.26
CA VAL A 336 -13.68 -2.55 16.32
C VAL A 336 -13.25 -3.84 17.01
N LEU A 337 -12.70 -3.74 18.22
CA LEU A 337 -12.16 -4.87 18.98
C LEU A 337 -13.13 -5.39 20.04
N GLY A 338 -14.15 -4.61 20.41
CA GLY A 338 -15.05 -4.91 21.54
C GLY A 338 -14.43 -4.62 22.91
N THR A 339 -13.24 -4.02 22.95
CA THR A 339 -12.49 -3.71 24.17
C THR A 339 -11.55 -2.54 23.92
N THR A 340 -11.24 -1.77 24.97
CA THR A 340 -10.20 -0.73 24.93
C THR A 340 -8.81 -1.27 25.24
N LYS A 341 -8.73 -2.51 25.74
CA LYS A 341 -7.50 -3.18 26.17
C LYS A 341 -7.11 -4.26 25.18
N PHE A 342 -5.92 -4.18 24.62
CA PHE A 342 -5.43 -5.08 23.59
C PHE A 342 -3.92 -5.27 23.69
N THR A 343 -3.38 -6.23 22.94
CA THR A 343 -1.94 -6.53 22.92
C THR A 343 -1.34 -6.20 21.56
N TYR A 344 -0.21 -5.52 21.54
CA TYR A 344 0.64 -5.33 20.38
C TYR A 344 2.01 -5.98 20.64
N GLY A 345 2.39 -6.98 19.87
CA GLY A 345 3.55 -7.82 20.18
C GLY A 345 3.40 -8.44 21.56
N GLU A 346 4.30 -8.08 22.48
CA GLU A 346 4.26 -8.51 23.88
C GLU A 346 3.71 -7.42 24.83
N ILE A 347 3.36 -6.23 24.31
CA ILE A 347 2.96 -5.07 25.09
C ILE A 347 1.45 -5.02 25.20
N GLU A 348 0.92 -4.98 26.41
CA GLU A 348 -0.48 -4.70 26.68
C GLU A 348 -0.71 -3.19 26.69
N ILE A 349 -1.66 -2.72 25.88
CA ILE A 349 -2.04 -1.31 25.73
C ILE A 349 -3.49 -1.14 26.14
N ASP A 350 -3.80 -0.09 26.92
CA ASP A 350 -5.15 0.18 27.40
C ASP A 350 -5.58 1.62 27.12
N PHE A 351 -6.42 1.81 26.11
CA PHE A 351 -7.04 3.11 25.78
C PHE A 351 -8.16 3.50 26.77
N GLY A 352 -8.55 2.61 27.67
CA GLY A 352 -9.53 2.88 28.73
C GLY A 352 -8.96 3.74 29.86
N GLN A 353 -7.64 3.78 30.02
CA GLN A 353 -6.96 4.65 30.98
C GLN A 353 -6.74 6.05 30.42
N PRO A 354 -6.63 7.09 31.26
CA PRO A 354 -6.18 8.41 30.82
C PRO A 354 -4.80 8.33 30.16
N PHE A 355 -4.62 9.02 29.05
CA PHE A 355 -3.32 9.07 28.38
C PHE A 355 -2.33 9.92 29.20
N GLY A 356 -1.08 9.47 29.26
CA GLY A 356 -0.01 10.20 29.94
C GLY A 356 0.23 11.57 29.28
N ARG A 357 0.69 12.55 30.08
CA ARG A 357 1.14 13.86 29.58
C ARG A 357 2.51 14.14 30.19
N ILE A 358 3.49 14.49 29.36
CA ILE A 358 4.85 14.83 29.77
C ILE A 358 5.39 15.90 28.82
N THR A 359 6.11 16.89 29.34
CA THR A 359 6.80 17.85 28.48
C THR A 359 8.03 17.21 27.83
N MET A 360 8.45 17.68 26.65
CA MET A 360 9.66 17.18 26.00
C MET A 360 10.89 17.32 26.93
N ARG A 361 10.98 18.43 27.66
CA ARG A 361 12.04 18.66 28.66
C ARG A 361 12.04 17.64 29.79
N GLU A 362 10.85 17.35 30.35
CA GLU A 362 10.70 16.34 31.40
C GLU A 362 11.03 14.91 30.87
N ALA A 363 10.66 14.60 29.63
CA ALA A 363 11.00 13.35 29.01
C ALA A 363 12.53 13.20 28.84
N VAL A 364 13.20 14.22 28.33
CA VAL A 364 14.67 14.24 28.21
C VAL A 364 15.35 14.18 29.60
N LYS A 365 14.82 14.87 30.58
CA LYS A 365 15.32 14.78 31.96
C LYS A 365 15.19 13.36 32.51
N LYS A 366 14.06 12.73 32.28
CA LYS A 366 13.74 11.39 32.79
C LYS A 366 14.58 10.28 32.13
N TYR A 367 14.72 10.32 30.81
CA TYR A 367 15.29 9.21 30.04
C TYR A 367 16.73 9.46 29.59
N ALA A 368 17.10 10.69 29.23
CA ALA A 368 18.49 11.06 28.91
C ALA A 368 19.30 11.54 30.12
N GLY A 369 18.63 11.86 31.25
CA GLY A 369 19.28 12.38 32.44
C GLY A 369 19.79 13.82 32.29
N VAL A 370 19.28 14.58 31.32
CA VAL A 370 19.66 15.96 31.03
C VAL A 370 18.57 16.92 31.52
N ASP A 371 18.90 17.79 32.46
CA ASP A 371 18.01 18.86 32.92
C ASP A 371 18.08 20.04 31.95
N TRP A 372 17.13 20.08 30.99
CA TRP A 372 17.15 21.09 29.93
C TRP A 372 16.89 22.52 30.43
N ASP A 373 16.27 22.66 31.59
CA ASP A 373 16.06 23.98 32.22
C ASP A 373 17.36 24.62 32.67
N MET A 374 18.45 23.85 32.78
CA MET A 374 19.79 24.32 33.10
C MET A 374 20.66 24.61 31.85
N VAL A 375 20.13 24.39 30.66
CA VAL A 375 20.85 24.62 29.38
C VAL A 375 20.55 26.04 28.91
N GLU A 376 21.50 26.97 29.08
CA GLU A 376 21.29 28.37 28.78
C GLU A 376 21.60 28.73 27.33
N THR A 377 22.71 28.21 26.79
CA THR A 377 23.23 28.61 25.49
C THR A 377 23.17 27.46 24.44
N LEU A 378 23.33 27.82 23.17
CA LEU A 378 23.47 26.85 22.08
C LEU A 378 24.77 26.02 22.24
N GLU A 379 25.83 26.65 22.73
CA GLU A 379 27.10 26.00 23.01
C GLU A 379 26.96 24.92 24.09
N ASP A 380 26.18 25.16 25.12
CA ASP A 380 25.87 24.16 26.16
C ASP A 380 25.08 22.99 25.58
N ALA A 381 24.07 23.27 24.76
CA ALA A 381 23.27 22.25 24.07
C ALA A 381 24.16 21.36 23.17
N ARG A 382 25.03 21.98 22.37
CA ARG A 382 25.99 21.25 21.50
C ARG A 382 27.00 20.45 22.30
N ALA A 383 27.44 20.92 23.46
CA ALA A 383 28.33 20.19 24.36
C ALA A 383 27.65 18.93 24.92
N ILE A 384 26.39 19.04 25.33
CA ILE A 384 25.57 17.92 25.81
C ILE A 384 25.35 16.90 24.68
N ALA A 385 24.97 17.33 23.46
CA ALA A 385 24.80 16.44 22.34
C ALA A 385 26.07 15.62 22.04
N LYS A 386 27.23 16.28 22.06
CA LYS A 386 28.53 15.61 21.92
C LYS A 386 28.82 14.62 23.05
N GLU A 387 28.53 14.98 24.30
CA GLU A 387 28.68 14.09 25.46
C GLU A 387 27.80 12.83 25.33
N LYS A 388 26.58 13.03 24.80
CA LYS A 388 25.60 11.97 24.60
C LYS A 388 25.79 11.20 23.28
N ASN A 389 26.74 11.58 22.42
CA ASN A 389 26.98 11.05 21.08
C ASN A 389 25.77 11.23 20.13
N VAL A 390 25.02 12.30 20.29
CA VAL A 390 23.95 12.71 19.38
C VAL A 390 24.56 13.55 18.26
N GLU A 391 24.33 13.13 17.01
CA GLU A 391 24.78 13.86 15.83
C GLU A 391 23.90 15.09 15.59
N PHE A 392 24.50 16.20 15.19
CA PHE A 392 23.79 17.43 14.84
C PHE A 392 24.55 18.20 13.75
N GLU A 393 23.83 19.04 13.02
CA GLU A 393 24.39 19.87 11.97
C GLU A 393 24.70 21.31 12.47
N GLU A 394 25.53 22.06 11.72
CA GLU A 394 25.92 23.42 12.13
C GLU A 394 24.75 24.40 12.21
N HIS A 395 23.72 24.21 11.38
CA HIS A 395 22.53 25.06 11.35
C HIS A 395 21.56 24.79 12.49
N HIS A 396 21.67 23.63 13.19
CA HIS A 396 20.79 23.30 14.30
C HIS A 396 20.93 24.29 15.46
N LYS A 397 19.77 24.73 15.94
CA LYS A 397 19.63 25.63 17.11
C LYS A 397 19.42 24.82 18.39
N LYS A 398 19.20 25.51 19.49
CA LYS A 398 19.02 24.87 20.80
C LYS A 398 17.83 23.92 20.86
N GLY A 399 16.70 24.33 20.26
CA GLY A 399 15.48 23.50 20.22
C GLY A 399 15.60 22.27 19.35
N ASP A 400 16.31 22.37 18.21
CA ASP A 400 16.58 21.21 17.35
C ASP A 400 17.37 20.13 18.11
N ILE A 401 18.37 20.56 18.90
CA ILE A 401 19.19 19.64 19.70
C ILE A 401 18.36 18.98 20.81
N LEU A 402 17.41 19.68 21.43
CA LEU A 402 16.48 19.10 22.40
C LEU A 402 15.67 17.96 21.75
N SER A 403 15.15 18.19 20.51
CA SER A 403 14.40 17.18 19.76
C SER A 403 15.27 15.95 19.45
N LEU A 404 16.48 16.15 18.95
CA LEU A 404 17.41 15.06 18.65
C LEU A 404 17.74 14.19 19.89
N ILE A 405 17.93 14.84 21.07
CA ILE A 405 18.15 14.11 22.32
C ILE A 405 16.88 13.36 22.75
N PHE A 406 15.70 13.93 22.54
CA PHE A 406 14.43 13.30 22.84
C PHE A 406 14.23 12.05 21.95
N GLU A 407 14.44 12.17 20.65
CA GLU A 407 14.33 11.08 19.69
C GLU A 407 15.25 9.91 20.03
N GLU A 408 16.52 10.18 20.37
CA GLU A 408 17.51 9.17 20.67
C GLU A 408 17.29 8.44 22.01
N PHE A 409 16.81 9.16 23.07
CA PHE A 409 16.78 8.61 24.42
C PHE A 409 15.41 8.44 25.05
N ALA A 410 14.39 9.13 24.57
CA ALA A 410 13.09 9.15 25.23
C ALA A 410 11.98 8.44 24.45
N GLU A 411 11.97 8.56 23.14
CA GLU A 411 10.90 8.08 22.28
C GLU A 411 10.61 6.58 22.46
N GLU A 412 11.63 5.74 22.46
CA GLU A 412 11.50 4.28 22.57
C GLU A 412 10.89 3.80 23.90
N HIS A 413 10.92 4.66 24.93
CA HIS A 413 10.36 4.37 26.26
C HIS A 413 8.88 4.70 26.40
N LEU A 414 8.28 5.38 25.43
CA LEU A 414 6.88 5.80 25.43
C LEU A 414 5.96 4.68 24.92
N LEU A 415 5.87 3.59 25.68
CA LEU A 415 5.13 2.39 25.29
C LEU A 415 3.62 2.54 25.45
N GLN A 416 3.16 3.20 26.53
CA GLN A 416 1.74 3.49 26.78
C GLN A 416 1.35 4.82 26.15
N PRO A 417 0.06 5.03 25.80
CA PRO A 417 -0.38 6.29 25.20
C PRO A 417 0.07 7.50 26.02
N THR A 418 0.93 8.33 25.43
CA THR A 418 1.53 9.47 26.10
C THR A 418 1.62 10.66 25.15
N PHE A 419 1.03 11.78 25.54
CA PHE A 419 1.22 13.08 24.88
C PHE A 419 2.52 13.70 25.36
N VAL A 420 3.44 13.92 24.43
CA VAL A 420 4.65 14.73 24.65
C VAL A 420 4.30 16.15 24.24
N ILE A 421 4.30 17.08 25.21
CA ILE A 421 3.85 18.46 25.05
C ILE A 421 5.01 19.45 25.10
N ASP A 422 4.75 20.68 24.72
CA ASP A 422 5.69 21.81 24.83
C ASP A 422 6.96 21.61 24.00
N HIS A 423 6.76 21.44 22.70
CA HIS A 423 7.84 21.33 21.72
C HIS A 423 8.56 22.65 21.50
N PRO A 424 9.86 22.63 21.08
CA PRO A 424 10.60 23.84 20.74
C PRO A 424 10.00 24.57 19.54
N ILE A 425 10.18 25.89 19.53
CA ILE A 425 9.68 26.74 18.44
C ILE A 425 10.40 26.51 17.13
N GLU A 426 11.68 26.12 17.18
CA GLU A 426 12.54 25.93 16.01
C GLU A 426 11.99 24.86 15.07
N ILE A 427 11.44 23.78 15.64
CA ILE A 427 10.87 22.64 14.89
C ILE A 427 9.35 22.75 14.66
N SER A 428 8.75 23.93 14.90
CA SER A 428 7.29 24.07 14.92
C SER A 428 6.82 25.34 14.19
N PRO A 429 7.03 25.42 12.85
CA PRO A 429 6.85 26.67 12.09
C PRO A 429 5.39 27.14 11.95
N LEU A 430 4.40 26.26 12.19
CA LEU A 430 2.96 26.53 11.98
C LEU A 430 2.17 26.63 13.30
N THR A 431 2.88 26.60 14.44
CA THR A 431 2.28 26.48 15.77
C THR A 431 2.36 27.77 16.57
N LYS A 432 1.34 28.04 17.39
CA LYS A 432 1.27 29.17 18.28
C LYS A 432 2.24 29.03 19.45
N LYS A 433 2.98 30.13 19.77
CA LYS A 433 3.87 30.21 20.94
C LYS A 433 3.08 30.11 22.23
N LYS A 434 3.69 29.53 23.26
CA LYS A 434 3.18 29.63 24.62
C LYS A 434 3.37 31.09 25.13
N PRO A 435 2.34 31.69 25.73
CA PRO A 435 2.44 33.08 26.18
C PRO A 435 3.54 33.34 27.23
N ASP A 436 3.72 32.38 28.14
CA ASP A 436 4.64 32.52 29.28
C ASP A 436 6.04 31.95 28.99
N GLU A 437 6.19 31.12 27.97
CA GLU A 437 7.43 30.47 27.56
C GLU A 437 7.58 30.51 26.03
N PRO A 438 7.93 31.64 25.41
CA PRO A 438 7.88 31.83 23.95
C PRO A 438 8.89 31.01 23.14
N ASP A 439 9.86 30.38 23.78
CA ASP A 439 10.77 29.40 23.16
C ASP A 439 10.10 28.04 22.92
N TYR A 440 8.92 27.82 23.49
CA TYR A 440 8.10 26.63 23.34
C TYR A 440 6.75 26.99 22.75
N VAL A 441 6.12 25.98 22.14
CA VAL A 441 4.85 26.13 21.44
C VAL A 441 3.78 25.21 22.02
N GLU A 442 2.51 25.57 21.80
CA GLU A 442 1.34 24.76 22.15
C GLU A 442 1.17 23.61 21.16
N ARG A 443 2.07 22.62 21.24
CA ARG A 443 2.13 21.42 20.40
C ARG A 443 2.24 20.18 21.27
N PHE A 444 1.64 19.09 20.79
CA PHE A 444 1.95 17.77 21.29
C PHE A 444 2.12 16.76 20.14
N GLU A 445 2.87 15.73 20.43
CA GLU A 445 2.88 14.48 19.68
C GLU A 445 2.38 13.36 20.57
N LEU A 446 1.52 12.49 20.04
CA LEU A 446 1.06 11.28 20.74
C LEU A 446 1.97 10.13 20.40
N PHE A 447 2.60 9.54 21.42
CA PHE A 447 3.41 8.33 21.30
C PHE A 447 2.68 7.13 21.87
N ILE A 448 2.74 6.01 21.16
CA ILE A 448 2.30 4.68 21.61
C ILE A 448 3.27 3.65 21.02
N ASN A 449 3.79 2.76 21.85
CA ASN A 449 4.78 1.76 21.43
C ASN A 449 6.07 2.36 20.83
N GLY A 450 6.48 3.55 21.34
CA GLY A 450 7.61 4.28 20.79
C GLY A 450 7.38 4.81 19.37
N TRP A 451 6.12 5.00 18.94
CA TRP A 451 5.76 5.52 17.64
C TRP A 451 4.96 6.81 17.77
N GLU A 452 5.31 7.82 17.03
CA GLU A 452 4.44 8.97 16.81
C GLU A 452 3.17 8.52 16.08
N MET A 453 2.03 8.66 16.74
CA MET A 453 0.71 8.27 16.25
C MET A 453 -0.09 9.47 15.73
N ALA A 454 0.15 10.64 16.29
CA ALA A 454 -0.51 11.89 15.94
C ALA A 454 0.34 13.08 16.34
N ASN A 455 0.18 14.19 15.62
CA ASN A 455 0.84 15.48 15.85
C ASN A 455 -0.21 16.58 15.81
N ALA A 456 -0.26 17.43 16.83
CA ALA A 456 -1.29 18.44 16.98
C ALA A 456 -0.78 19.71 17.65
N TYR A 457 -1.45 20.80 17.35
CA TYR A 457 -1.11 22.08 17.98
C TYR A 457 -2.26 23.10 17.97
N SER A 458 -2.11 24.15 18.76
CA SER A 458 -2.86 25.38 18.57
C SER A 458 -2.30 26.11 17.36
N GLU A 459 -3.15 26.35 16.37
CA GLU A 459 -2.75 26.87 15.07
C GLU A 459 -2.23 28.32 15.17
N LEU A 460 -1.08 28.58 14.55
CA LEU A 460 -0.60 29.94 14.38
C LEU A 460 -1.54 30.71 13.44
N ASN A 461 -2.25 31.68 13.98
CA ASN A 461 -3.21 32.51 13.24
C ASN A 461 -2.80 34.01 13.16
N ASP A 462 -1.57 34.33 13.56
CA ASP A 462 -0.97 35.63 13.36
C ASP A 462 -0.20 35.65 12.02
N PRO A 463 -0.70 36.37 10.99
CA PRO A 463 -0.05 36.40 9.69
C PRO A 463 1.34 37.00 9.68
N ILE A 464 1.62 37.90 10.65
CA ILE A 464 2.94 38.56 10.75
C ILE A 464 3.97 37.58 11.31
N ASP A 465 3.66 36.88 12.39
CA ASP A 465 4.54 35.84 12.96
C ASP A 465 4.70 34.68 11.94
N GLN A 466 3.61 34.26 11.25
CA GLN A 466 3.67 33.22 10.25
C GLN A 466 4.61 33.57 9.08
N ARG A 467 4.57 34.80 8.59
CA ARG A 467 5.47 35.30 7.55
C ARG A 467 6.94 35.25 7.98
N GLU A 468 7.24 35.61 9.22
CA GLU A 468 8.61 35.54 9.76
C GLU A 468 9.09 34.06 9.88
N ARG A 469 8.17 33.14 10.26
CA ARG A 469 8.47 31.71 10.32
C ARG A 469 8.77 31.14 8.92
N PHE A 470 7.96 31.49 7.91
CA PHE A 470 8.21 31.06 6.53
C PHE A 470 9.52 31.59 5.97
N LYS A 471 9.88 32.87 6.24
CA LYS A 471 11.20 33.40 5.85
C LYS A 471 12.37 32.61 6.47
N ALA A 472 12.20 32.15 7.71
CA ALA A 472 13.21 31.31 8.35
C ALA A 472 13.31 29.93 7.67
N GLN A 473 12.20 29.36 7.24
CA GLN A 473 12.16 28.11 6.47
C GLN A 473 12.77 28.28 5.07
N ASP A 474 12.45 29.36 4.36
CA ASP A 474 13.07 29.67 3.06
C ASP A 474 14.61 29.82 3.17
N ALA A 475 15.10 30.35 4.31
CA ALA A 475 16.54 30.45 4.55
C ALA A 475 17.18 29.07 4.78
N LEU A 476 16.50 28.13 5.41
CA LEU A 476 16.95 26.72 5.55
C LEU A 476 16.95 26.03 4.19
N ALA A 477 15.90 26.19 3.40
CA ALA A 477 15.83 25.66 2.03
C ALA A 477 16.99 26.19 1.16
N ALA A 478 17.28 27.50 1.24
CA ALA A 478 18.41 28.12 0.53
C ALA A 478 19.79 27.61 1.02
N ALA A 479 19.86 27.11 2.26
CA ALA A 479 21.05 26.47 2.81
C ALA A 479 21.19 24.99 2.43
N GLY A 480 20.20 24.41 1.71
CA GLY A 480 20.24 23.04 1.20
C GLY A 480 19.35 22.06 1.96
N ASP A 481 18.49 22.52 2.87
CA ASP A 481 17.49 21.67 3.51
C ASP A 481 16.32 21.41 2.53
N GLU A 482 16.27 20.22 1.96
CA GLU A 482 15.24 19.80 0.98
C GLU A 482 13.86 19.55 1.63
N GLU A 483 13.77 19.49 2.96
CA GLU A 483 12.54 19.26 3.73
C GLU A 483 11.92 20.55 4.25
N ALA A 484 12.62 21.69 4.15
CA ALA A 484 12.12 22.97 4.60
C ALA A 484 10.89 23.44 3.82
N ASN A 485 9.92 24.00 4.52
CA ASN A 485 8.71 24.54 3.92
C ASN A 485 9.00 25.83 3.15
N HIS A 486 8.40 25.97 1.96
CA HIS A 486 8.44 27.22 1.19
C HIS A 486 7.30 28.16 1.58
N THR A 487 7.55 29.47 1.46
CA THR A 487 6.53 30.49 1.67
C THR A 487 5.33 30.28 0.74
N ASP A 488 4.14 30.18 1.33
CA ASP A 488 2.85 30.13 0.63
C ASP A 488 2.12 31.48 0.81
N GLU A 489 2.23 32.35 -0.21
CA GLU A 489 1.62 33.69 -0.17
C GLU A 489 0.09 33.63 -0.17
N ASP A 490 -0.53 32.64 -0.80
CA ASP A 490 -1.98 32.47 -0.77
C ASP A 490 -2.48 32.07 0.62
N PHE A 491 -1.72 31.20 1.32
CA PHE A 491 -2.02 30.87 2.71
C PHE A 491 -1.84 32.08 3.64
N LEU A 492 -0.78 32.89 3.45
CA LEU A 492 -0.60 34.13 4.22
C LEU A 492 -1.74 35.12 3.97
N ASN A 493 -2.18 35.28 2.72
CA ASN A 493 -3.36 36.09 2.40
C ASN A 493 -4.62 35.58 3.10
N ALA A 494 -4.82 34.26 3.17
CA ALA A 494 -5.93 33.69 3.91
C ALA A 494 -5.86 34.03 5.41
N LEU A 495 -4.68 33.94 6.03
CA LEU A 495 -4.50 34.35 7.43
C LEU A 495 -4.76 35.84 7.64
N GLU A 496 -4.38 36.70 6.69
CA GLU A 496 -4.65 38.16 6.77
C GLU A 496 -6.16 38.48 6.66
N ILE A 497 -6.97 37.64 6.00
CA ILE A 497 -8.44 37.72 6.01
C ILE A 497 -8.97 37.42 7.42
N GLY A 498 -8.31 36.55 8.16
CA GLY A 498 -8.59 36.23 9.55
C GLY A 498 -8.95 34.76 9.78
N MET A 499 -8.10 34.05 10.50
CA MET A 499 -8.37 32.70 11.00
C MET A 499 -8.72 32.77 12.48
N PRO A 500 -9.84 32.17 12.94
CA PRO A 500 -10.17 32.13 14.37
C PRO A 500 -9.13 31.29 15.15
N PRO A 501 -9.07 31.38 16.48
CA PRO A 501 -8.33 30.42 17.29
C PRO A 501 -8.76 29.01 16.92
N THR A 502 -7.81 28.15 16.59
CA THR A 502 -8.07 26.83 16.01
C THR A 502 -7.10 25.81 16.58
N GLY A 503 -7.60 24.62 16.89
CA GLY A 503 -6.78 23.45 17.14
C GLY A 503 -6.79 22.54 15.92
N GLY A 504 -5.62 22.03 15.55
CA GLY A 504 -5.45 21.09 14.45
C GLY A 504 -4.67 19.86 14.86
N ILE A 505 -4.89 18.76 14.16
CA ILE A 505 -4.20 17.49 14.41
C ILE A 505 -4.12 16.62 13.16
N GLY A 506 -2.97 16.00 12.95
CA GLY A 506 -2.73 14.95 11.96
C GLY A 506 -2.58 13.56 12.61
N TYR A 507 -3.23 12.55 12.04
CA TYR A 507 -3.17 11.16 12.51
C TYR A 507 -2.61 10.23 11.45
N GLY A 508 -1.60 9.45 11.80
CA GLY A 508 -1.14 8.33 10.98
C GLY A 508 -2.14 7.15 11.01
N ILE A 509 -3.06 7.11 10.06
CA ILE A 509 -4.09 6.06 10.02
C ILE A 509 -3.48 4.67 9.84
N ASP A 510 -2.44 4.54 9.02
CA ASP A 510 -1.77 3.24 8.83
C ASP A 510 -1.12 2.74 10.14
N ARG A 511 -0.49 3.62 10.92
CA ARG A 511 0.08 3.29 12.24
C ARG A 511 -1.00 2.86 13.24
N LEU A 512 -2.15 3.55 13.28
CA LEU A 512 -3.28 3.15 14.12
C LEU A 512 -3.82 1.77 13.74
N VAL A 513 -3.92 1.49 12.44
CA VAL A 513 -4.35 0.17 11.95
C VAL A 513 -3.31 -0.90 12.33
N MET A 514 -2.01 -0.64 12.15
CA MET A 514 -0.95 -1.55 12.58
C MET A 514 -1.09 -1.92 14.06
N LEU A 515 -1.30 -0.92 14.90
CA LEU A 515 -1.45 -1.08 16.34
C LEU A 515 -2.67 -1.96 16.69
N LEU A 516 -3.86 -1.62 16.17
CA LEU A 516 -5.12 -2.31 16.47
C LEU A 516 -5.26 -3.69 15.80
N THR A 517 -4.42 -4.01 14.83
CA THR A 517 -4.41 -5.32 14.15
C THR A 517 -3.20 -6.17 14.50
N ASN A 518 -2.35 -5.70 15.40
CA ASN A 518 -1.09 -6.36 15.77
C ASN A 518 -0.23 -6.68 14.53
N SER A 519 -0.10 -5.71 13.63
CA SER A 519 0.66 -5.84 12.38
C SER A 519 2.04 -5.19 12.52
N PRO A 520 3.15 -5.93 12.35
CA PRO A 520 4.50 -5.43 12.63
C PRO A 520 5.04 -4.44 11.58
N ALA A 521 4.47 -4.42 10.38
CA ALA A 521 4.94 -3.54 9.30
C ALA A 521 3.80 -2.85 8.57
N ILE A 522 4.06 -1.63 8.09
CA ILE A 522 3.07 -0.84 7.32
C ILE A 522 2.59 -1.58 6.06
N ARG A 523 3.45 -2.42 5.46
CA ARG A 523 3.10 -3.26 4.31
C ARG A 523 2.06 -4.32 4.63
N ASP A 524 1.90 -4.71 5.90
CA ASP A 524 0.88 -5.66 6.31
C ASP A 524 -0.52 -5.05 6.28
N VAL A 525 -0.61 -3.73 6.46
CA VAL A 525 -1.88 -2.98 6.48
C VAL A 525 -2.17 -2.22 5.18
N LEU A 526 -1.28 -2.28 4.21
CA LEU A 526 -1.48 -1.78 2.84
C LEU A 526 -1.80 -2.95 1.91
N LEU A 527 -2.89 -2.83 1.12
CA LEU A 527 -3.26 -3.88 0.16
C LEU A 527 -2.17 -4.10 -0.89
N PHE A 528 -1.66 -3.03 -1.48
CA PHE A 528 -0.61 -3.04 -2.48
C PHE A 528 0.49 -2.05 -2.08
N PRO A 529 1.42 -2.44 -1.19
CA PRO A 529 2.52 -1.58 -0.77
C PRO A 529 3.52 -1.38 -1.92
N THR A 530 4.24 -0.27 -1.87
CA THR A 530 5.36 -0.03 -2.79
C THR A 530 6.47 -1.05 -2.53
N MET A 531 6.93 -1.71 -3.58
CA MET A 531 7.95 -2.75 -3.53
C MET A 531 9.09 -2.44 -4.49
N LYS A 532 10.32 -2.75 -4.10
CA LYS A 532 11.47 -2.70 -5.02
C LYS A 532 11.23 -3.64 -6.19
N SER A 533 11.59 -3.22 -7.40
CA SER A 533 11.45 -4.05 -8.60
C SER A 533 12.25 -5.34 -8.49
N LEU A 534 11.67 -6.48 -8.93
CA LEU A 534 12.38 -7.75 -9.07
C LEU A 534 13.17 -7.69 -10.39
N GLY A 535 14.50 -7.88 -10.33
CA GLY A 535 15.33 -7.95 -11.53
C GLY A 535 15.80 -6.61 -12.08
N GLY A 536 15.84 -5.59 -11.25
CA GLY A 536 16.76 -4.49 -11.52
C GLY A 536 18.17 -4.97 -11.24
N GLU A 537 18.96 -5.43 -12.23
CA GLU A 537 20.30 -4.88 -12.30
C GLU A 537 20.13 -3.41 -11.90
N LYS A 538 20.96 -2.92 -10.94
CA LYS A 538 20.97 -1.50 -10.65
C LYS A 538 20.81 -0.79 -11.99
N GLN A 539 19.71 -0.13 -12.25
CA GLN A 539 19.75 1.00 -13.16
C GLN A 539 20.82 1.85 -12.48
N GLU A 540 22.03 1.75 -12.95
CA GLU A 540 22.97 2.82 -12.83
C GLU A 540 22.13 4.04 -13.15
N LYS A 541 22.12 5.04 -12.27
CA LYS A 541 21.37 6.29 -12.43
C LYS A 541 21.36 6.59 -13.89
N GLY A 542 20.22 6.46 -14.54
CA GLY A 542 20.11 6.74 -15.95
C GLY A 542 20.67 8.14 -16.07
N VAL A 543 21.57 8.33 -17.02
CA VAL A 543 22.13 9.62 -17.33
C VAL A 543 20.95 10.57 -17.36
N THR A 544 20.84 11.45 -16.38
CA THR A 544 19.73 12.41 -16.30
C THR A 544 19.91 13.42 -17.44
N ASP A 545 18.84 14.07 -17.86
CA ASP A 545 18.96 15.17 -18.84
C ASP A 545 19.96 16.23 -18.36
N GLU A 546 20.14 16.41 -17.04
CA GLU A 546 21.17 17.25 -16.42
C GLU A 546 22.58 16.70 -16.65
N ASP A 547 22.82 15.40 -16.49
CA ASP A 547 24.14 14.79 -16.78
C ASP A 547 24.49 14.93 -18.28
N VAL A 548 23.49 14.86 -19.17
CA VAL A 548 23.62 15.10 -20.60
C VAL A 548 23.88 16.58 -20.87
N GLN A 549 23.15 17.48 -20.20
CA GLN A 549 23.28 18.91 -20.34
C GLN A 549 24.65 19.38 -19.81
N GLU A 550 25.09 18.89 -18.65
CA GLU A 550 26.40 19.19 -18.08
C GLU A 550 27.53 18.68 -18.96
N ALA A 551 27.38 17.51 -19.56
CA ALA A 551 28.34 16.99 -20.56
C ALA A 551 28.35 17.82 -21.86
N PHE A 552 27.19 18.34 -22.28
CA PHE A 552 27.04 19.22 -23.44
C PHE A 552 27.66 20.58 -23.17
N ASP A 553 27.47 21.17 -22.01
CA ASP A 553 28.02 22.45 -21.62
C ASP A 553 29.56 22.38 -21.44
N GLN A 554 30.05 21.29 -20.84
CA GLN A 554 31.50 21.02 -20.78
C GLN A 554 32.13 20.82 -22.17
N ALA A 555 31.42 20.16 -23.09
CA ALA A 555 31.88 19.99 -24.49
C ALA A 555 31.84 21.31 -25.26
N LYS A 556 30.85 22.16 -25.00
CA LYS A 556 30.71 23.50 -25.58
C LYS A 556 31.83 24.42 -25.12
N ASP A 557 32.14 24.46 -23.84
CA ASP A 557 33.23 25.24 -23.25
C ASP A 557 34.60 24.77 -23.76
N ALA A 558 34.80 23.46 -23.93
CA ALA A 558 36.01 22.90 -24.52
C ALA A 558 36.15 23.27 -26.01
N LEU A 559 35.06 23.29 -26.77
CA LEU A 559 35.01 23.72 -28.17
C LEU A 559 35.26 25.23 -28.33
N GLU A 560 34.72 26.07 -27.47
CA GLU A 560 34.99 27.52 -27.46
C GLU A 560 36.43 27.82 -27.05
N GLY A 561 37.00 27.05 -26.11
CA GLY A 561 38.42 27.09 -25.76
C GLY A 561 39.34 26.68 -26.94
N ALA A 562 38.96 25.64 -27.69
CA ALA A 562 39.70 25.15 -28.85
C ALA A 562 39.61 26.10 -30.07
N ALA A 563 38.48 26.77 -30.26
CA ALA A 563 38.31 27.79 -31.31
C ALA A 563 39.23 29.01 -31.11
N LYS A 564 39.60 29.30 -29.85
CA LYS A 564 40.57 30.36 -29.52
C LYS A 564 42.03 29.94 -29.69
N ALA A 565 42.31 28.63 -29.80
CA ALA A 565 43.67 28.08 -29.87
C ALA A 565 44.18 27.71 -31.29
N GLY A 566 43.36 27.85 -32.34
CA GLY A 566 43.73 27.61 -33.74
C GLY A 566 43.37 26.21 -34.26
N ALA A 567 43.01 26.09 -35.53
CA ALA A 567 42.39 24.94 -36.18
C ALA A 567 43.16 23.59 -36.08
N ALA A 568 44.47 23.59 -35.86
CA ALA A 568 45.26 22.36 -35.72
C ALA A 568 45.12 21.69 -34.34
N VAL A 569 44.90 22.46 -33.29
CA VAL A 569 44.68 21.97 -31.91
C VAL A 569 43.25 21.48 -31.74
N ALA A 570 42.30 22.10 -32.42
CA ALA A 570 40.90 21.69 -32.41
C ALA A 570 40.66 20.28 -33.00
N ALA A 571 41.39 19.92 -34.04
CA ALA A 571 41.33 18.59 -34.67
C ALA A 571 41.89 17.49 -33.75
N THR A 572 42.96 17.79 -32.99
CA THR A 572 43.61 16.84 -32.09
C THR A 572 42.80 16.64 -30.81
N LEU A 573 42.27 17.71 -30.23
CA LEU A 573 41.38 17.67 -29.05
C LEU A 573 40.02 17.00 -29.36
N GLY A 574 39.47 17.24 -30.56
CA GLY A 574 38.25 16.57 -31.02
C GLY A 574 38.45 15.07 -31.19
N ALA A 575 39.58 14.60 -31.68
CA ALA A 575 39.91 13.18 -31.80
C ALA A 575 40.15 12.52 -30.45
N GLU A 576 40.77 13.23 -29.50
CA GLU A 576 41.03 12.74 -28.13
C GLU A 576 39.74 12.67 -27.29
N LEU A 577 38.84 13.62 -27.47
CA LEU A 577 37.51 13.64 -26.82
C LEU A 577 36.62 12.52 -27.37
N MET A 578 36.60 12.32 -28.69
CA MET A 578 35.88 11.20 -29.32
C MET A 578 36.46 9.85 -28.92
N GLY A 579 37.77 9.75 -28.72
CA GLY A 579 38.41 8.55 -28.17
C GLY A 579 37.95 8.23 -26.75
N ARG A 580 37.88 9.21 -25.86
CA ARG A 580 37.41 9.06 -24.47
C ARG A 580 35.91 8.71 -24.37
N ILE A 581 35.09 9.29 -25.25
CA ILE A 581 33.65 8.97 -25.36
C ILE A 581 33.51 7.53 -25.89
N SER A 582 34.28 7.13 -26.87
CA SER A 582 34.28 5.77 -27.43
C SER A 582 34.73 4.73 -26.40
N GLU A 583 35.81 4.99 -25.65
CA GLU A 583 36.28 4.11 -24.55
C GLU A 583 35.23 3.97 -23.43
N LYS A 584 34.54 5.06 -23.04
CA LYS A 584 33.50 5.03 -22.03
C LYS A 584 32.25 4.30 -22.51
N LEU A 585 31.89 4.42 -23.78
CA LEU A 585 30.79 3.72 -24.42
C LEU A 585 31.08 2.23 -24.64
N GLU A 586 32.33 1.85 -24.91
CA GLU A 586 32.77 0.44 -24.95
C GLU A 586 32.77 -0.20 -23.56
N GLN A 587 33.11 0.53 -22.49
CA GLN A 587 33.03 0.06 -21.10
C GLN A 587 31.58 -0.17 -20.64
N ILE A 588 30.60 0.52 -21.25
CA ILE A 588 29.17 0.39 -20.96
C ILE A 588 28.51 -0.71 -21.83
N GLY A 589 29.27 -1.35 -22.74
CA GLY A 589 28.78 -2.46 -23.60
C GLY A 589 27.84 -1.99 -24.71
N MET A 590 27.92 -0.72 -25.10
CA MET A 590 27.14 -0.15 -26.19
C MET A 590 27.85 -0.20 -27.54
N ILE A 591 27.06 -0.26 -28.58
CA ILE A 591 27.30 -0.49 -30.00
C ILE A 591 28.49 0.33 -30.56
N ASP A 592 29.31 -0.28 -31.44
CA ASP A 592 30.32 0.37 -32.28
C ASP A 592 29.67 1.36 -33.26
N PHE A 593 29.54 2.61 -32.84
CA PHE A 593 28.96 3.70 -33.65
C PHE A 593 29.80 4.09 -34.88
N SER A 594 31.01 3.60 -35.01
CA SER A 594 31.83 3.87 -36.22
C SER A 594 31.25 3.24 -37.50
N LYS A 595 30.31 2.30 -37.34
CA LYS A 595 29.62 1.59 -38.41
C LYS A 595 28.18 2.05 -38.63
N VAL A 596 27.68 2.97 -37.82
CA VAL A 596 26.32 3.50 -37.91
C VAL A 596 26.33 4.85 -38.61
N LYS A 597 25.67 4.90 -39.76
CA LYS A 597 25.42 6.16 -40.45
C LYS A 597 24.19 6.79 -39.83
N ILE A 598 24.37 7.79 -38.97
CA ILE A 598 23.27 8.56 -38.39
C ILE A 598 22.87 9.61 -39.42
N GLU A 599 21.66 9.47 -39.97
CA GLU A 599 21.01 10.57 -40.68
C GLU A 599 20.29 11.42 -39.61
N PRO A 600 20.41 12.75 -39.61
CA PRO A 600 19.68 13.59 -38.66
C PRO A 600 18.18 13.37 -38.82
N LEU A 601 17.50 13.07 -37.71
CA LEU A 601 16.09 12.72 -37.72
C LEU A 601 15.17 13.93 -37.99
N PHE A 602 15.60 15.15 -37.70
CA PHE A 602 14.85 16.38 -37.96
C PHE A 602 15.82 17.54 -38.23
N GLU A 603 15.61 18.30 -39.30
CA GLU A 603 16.31 19.56 -39.53
C GLU A 603 15.52 20.81 -39.17
N GLU A 604 14.19 20.75 -39.06
CA GLU A 604 13.30 21.86 -38.64
C GLU A 604 11.93 21.31 -38.23
N GLU A 605 11.14 22.10 -37.46
CA GLU A 605 9.72 21.79 -37.16
C GLU A 605 8.94 21.63 -38.46
N VAL A 606 8.35 20.46 -38.68
CA VAL A 606 7.61 20.15 -39.90
C VAL A 606 6.19 20.65 -39.72
N ASP A 607 5.78 21.64 -40.50
CA ASP A 607 4.37 22.10 -40.52
C ASP A 607 3.41 21.03 -41.02
N PHE A 608 2.11 21.19 -40.73
CA PHE A 608 1.08 20.21 -41.09
C PHE A 608 1.01 19.91 -42.57
N ASP A 609 1.29 20.89 -43.45
CA ASP A 609 1.25 20.73 -44.91
C ASP A 609 2.44 19.88 -45.39
N THR A 610 3.58 19.97 -44.75
CA THR A 610 4.75 19.13 -45.01
C THR A 610 4.53 17.71 -44.47
N PHE A 611 3.96 17.57 -43.28
CA PHE A 611 3.59 16.26 -42.71
C PHE A 611 2.56 15.53 -43.57
N SER A 612 1.56 16.24 -44.10
CA SER A 612 0.52 15.66 -44.95
C SER A 612 1.02 15.12 -46.29
N LYS A 613 2.24 15.52 -46.69
CA LYS A 613 2.93 15.03 -47.91
C LYS A 613 3.83 13.82 -47.59
N SER A 614 3.94 13.39 -46.35
CA SER A 614 4.74 12.23 -45.95
C SER A 614 4.15 10.94 -46.49
N ASP A 615 4.97 10.10 -47.11
CA ASP A 615 4.58 8.84 -47.72
C ASP A 615 4.76 7.70 -46.70
N PHE A 616 3.68 7.19 -46.17
CA PHE A 616 3.67 6.01 -45.30
C PHE A 616 3.49 4.75 -46.13
N ARG A 617 4.52 3.92 -46.19
CA ARG A 617 4.47 2.65 -46.94
C ARG A 617 4.47 1.45 -46.04
N ALA A 618 3.64 0.46 -46.38
CA ALA A 618 3.78 -0.88 -45.87
C ALA A 618 5.05 -1.52 -46.44
N VAL A 619 5.89 -2.08 -45.59
CA VAL A 619 7.12 -2.75 -45.96
C VAL A 619 7.02 -4.26 -45.70
N LYS A 620 7.69 -5.07 -46.55
CA LYS A 620 7.75 -6.52 -46.34
C LYS A 620 9.04 -6.83 -45.55
N VAL A 621 8.88 -7.53 -44.42
CA VAL A 621 10.03 -8.07 -43.69
C VAL A 621 10.57 -9.26 -44.47
N LYS A 622 11.82 -9.16 -44.93
CA LYS A 622 12.53 -10.23 -45.61
C LYS A 622 13.27 -11.15 -44.66
N ASP A 623 13.83 -10.57 -43.60
CA ASP A 623 14.64 -11.27 -42.62
C ASP A 623 14.56 -10.58 -41.27
N CYS A 624 14.68 -11.36 -40.19
CA CYS A 624 14.71 -10.88 -38.83
C CYS A 624 15.69 -11.75 -38.02
N VAL A 625 16.78 -11.16 -37.58
CA VAL A 625 17.81 -11.86 -36.83
C VAL A 625 18.12 -11.17 -35.51
N ALA A 626 18.47 -11.97 -34.50
CA ALA A 626 18.92 -11.41 -33.22
C ALA A 626 20.27 -10.72 -33.39
N VAL A 627 20.41 -9.53 -32.85
CA VAL A 627 21.70 -8.79 -32.87
C VAL A 627 22.69 -9.51 -31.95
N PRO A 628 23.85 -9.93 -32.42
CA PRO A 628 24.86 -10.60 -31.61
C PRO A 628 25.20 -9.79 -30.36
N LYS A 629 25.18 -10.44 -29.19
CA LYS A 629 25.42 -9.81 -27.86
C LYS A 629 24.33 -8.86 -27.37
N SER A 630 23.17 -8.78 -28.00
CA SER A 630 22.01 -8.03 -27.50
C SER A 630 20.86 -8.96 -27.17
N THR A 631 20.31 -8.84 -25.97
CA THR A 631 19.08 -9.54 -25.54
C THR A 631 17.80 -8.71 -25.81
N LYS A 632 17.95 -7.52 -26.39
CA LYS A 632 16.85 -6.55 -26.57
C LYS A 632 16.61 -6.17 -28.02
N LEU A 633 17.57 -6.40 -28.91
CA LEU A 633 17.50 -5.90 -30.28
C LEU A 633 17.32 -7.04 -31.31
N LEU A 634 16.41 -6.81 -32.24
CA LEU A 634 16.26 -7.57 -33.48
C LEU A 634 16.66 -6.67 -34.66
N GLN A 635 17.35 -7.26 -35.62
CA GLN A 635 17.67 -6.61 -36.89
C GLN A 635 16.70 -7.10 -37.96
N PHE A 636 15.97 -6.18 -38.56
CA PHE A 636 15.03 -6.45 -39.66
C PHE A 636 15.64 -6.04 -40.98
N THR A 637 15.53 -6.88 -41.97
CA THR A 637 15.77 -6.54 -43.37
C THR A 637 14.42 -6.34 -44.05
N LEU A 638 14.16 -5.11 -44.52
CA LEU A 638 12.87 -4.67 -45.03
C LEU A 638 12.95 -4.40 -46.53
N ASP A 639 11.94 -4.85 -47.27
CA ASP A 639 11.72 -4.47 -48.68
C ASP A 639 10.61 -3.40 -48.71
N ASP A 640 10.98 -2.18 -49.08
CA ASP A 640 10.06 -1.04 -49.21
C ASP A 640 9.58 -0.81 -50.64
N GLY A 641 9.88 -1.74 -51.55
CA GLY A 641 9.54 -1.65 -52.97
C GLY A 641 10.42 -0.72 -53.79
N THR A 642 11.49 -0.14 -53.24
CA THR A 642 12.44 0.72 -53.97
C THR A 642 13.55 -0.03 -54.68
N GLY A 643 13.61 -1.36 -54.52
CA GLY A 643 14.64 -2.24 -55.10
C GLY A 643 15.92 -2.33 -54.28
N THR A 644 16.00 -1.65 -53.14
CA THR A 644 17.12 -1.74 -52.18
C THR A 644 16.57 -2.08 -50.80
N ASP A 645 17.09 -3.17 -50.23
CA ASP A 645 16.65 -3.59 -48.88
C ASP A 645 17.15 -2.62 -47.80
N ARG A 646 16.27 -2.26 -46.85
CA ARG A 646 16.62 -1.44 -45.69
C ARG A 646 16.83 -2.29 -44.45
N THR A 647 17.82 -1.94 -43.65
CA THR A 647 18.07 -2.59 -42.37
C THR A 647 17.64 -1.68 -41.22
N ILE A 648 16.76 -2.19 -40.33
CA ILE A 648 16.30 -1.48 -39.13
C ILE A 648 16.59 -2.33 -37.89
N LEU A 649 17.04 -1.67 -36.83
CA LEU A 649 17.18 -2.28 -35.49
C LEU A 649 15.97 -1.89 -34.63
N SER A 650 15.35 -2.88 -34.01
CA SER A 650 14.20 -2.63 -33.13
C SER A 650 14.37 -3.28 -31.76
N GLY A 651 13.96 -2.59 -30.72
CA GLY A 651 14.05 -3.03 -29.34
C GLY A 651 12.99 -4.04 -28.89
N ILE A 652 12.41 -4.80 -29.80
CA ILE A 652 11.27 -5.71 -29.52
C ILE A 652 11.68 -7.18 -29.30
N HIS A 653 12.96 -7.51 -29.24
CA HIS A 653 13.45 -8.88 -29.04
C HIS A 653 12.88 -9.57 -27.79
N ALA A 654 12.60 -8.81 -26.71
CA ALA A 654 12.01 -9.38 -25.49
C ALA A 654 10.56 -9.83 -25.64
N PHE A 655 9.91 -9.48 -26.75
CA PHE A 655 8.48 -9.77 -27.03
C PHE A 655 8.27 -10.79 -28.14
N TYR A 656 9.30 -11.09 -28.92
CA TYR A 656 9.26 -12.01 -30.04
C TYR A 656 10.50 -12.92 -30.01
N GLU A 657 10.29 -14.16 -29.54
CA GLU A 657 11.23 -15.28 -29.74
C GLU A 657 10.77 -16.15 -30.92
#